data_f51bd50ec27f07211f2374de47d1e535
#
_entry.id   f51bd50ec27f07211f2374de47d1e535
#
_cell.length_a   1.000
_cell.length_b   1.000
_cell.length_c   1.000
_cell.angle_alpha   90.00
_cell.angle_beta   90.00
_cell.angle_gamma   90.00
#
_symmetry.space_group_name_H-M   'P 1'
#
loop_
_entity.id
_entity.type
_entity.pdbx_description
1 polymer ?
#
loop_
_entity_poly.entity_id
_entity_poly.type
_entity_poly.pdbx_seq_one_letter_code
_entity_poly.pdbx_strand_id
1 'polypeptide(L)'
;RLVREWYIKTDEIRPKLLEAASKVKWEPEYIGKRMQDWLMNMGDWNISRKRFYGLPLPFYPCENCGRLTVVGSKEELIELGGQKAEELPELHRPWIDEISIICPECGCKVSRVHEVGDVWLDAGVVPFTTLGYFNDKEKWKKYYPAEWITEMREQVRLWFYSLLFMSVTFEGKAPYERVLAYNSVVAEDGTKFSKTGFMIKFDEAAEKLGADTIRYLFAAANVTTDVRFGFNLGEEARRKLLSFWNIYVFFMTYAMLEKPDLNESIEPESLDVTDRWLLARTDEFLNAVTGYMDSYKTAEVIKVFETYIDDVSNWYVRSNRRRFWKKEYSENKYAAYWCLYKALKVMIQVMSPIIPFLTEYMWQNMVRVFEVDSEESVHLSNWPTPIGIVGEESILKQTETARKLIGMALKIRNENQLKVKQPLSCMYVVTTPENEAAINKMPDIIKDELNVKEIVFLNDCSSLITKYLTLNFKNAGSVLKGRVQELKLCLDKATKDEMAVMVEQFQTREMVDVPGWFEAVPREFFTENTGYKENIAVAADKDITVALDITLTEELILEGLYRELLRQCQILRKEAGLQVEQQIVLAIVCGSGMIRTVLEKYGNDIADETLALKILDKVDDPVIAKEVDVGGHNVVLQIGI
;
A
#
# COMPACT_ATOMS: atom_id res chain seq x y z
N ARG A 1 31.99 15.44 -42.85
CA ARG A 1 33.33 15.99 -42.90
C ARG A 1 34.18 15.23 -41.83
N LEU A 2 35.36 14.71 -42.21
CA LEU A 2 36.36 14.23 -41.26
C LEU A 2 37.01 15.46 -40.63
N VAL A 3 37.07 15.46 -39.28
CA VAL A 3 37.77 16.49 -38.50
C VAL A 3 38.77 15.81 -37.58
N ARG A 4 39.86 16.51 -37.29
CA ARG A 4 40.81 16.03 -36.26
C ARG A 4 40.25 16.34 -34.90
N GLU A 5 40.24 15.32 -34.05
CA GLU A 5 39.71 15.38 -32.68
C GLU A 5 40.68 14.62 -31.73
N TRP A 6 40.56 14.87 -30.43
CA TRP A 6 41.31 14.17 -29.41
C TRP A 6 40.51 13.02 -28.85
N TYR A 7 41.15 11.85 -28.76
CA TYR A 7 40.55 10.62 -28.28
C TYR A 7 41.36 10.00 -27.16
N ILE A 8 40.73 9.42 -26.15
CA ILE A 8 41.34 8.49 -25.23
C ILE A 8 41.20 7.09 -25.81
N LYS A 9 42.31 6.38 -25.97
CA LYS A 9 42.34 4.99 -26.41
C LYS A 9 41.78 4.10 -25.30
N THR A 10 40.81 3.23 -25.62
CA THR A 10 40.05 2.47 -24.62
C THR A 10 40.43 1.00 -24.52
N ASP A 11 41.22 0.45 -25.44
CA ASP A 11 41.51 -0.99 -25.51
C ASP A 11 42.13 -1.56 -24.24
N GLU A 12 43.03 -0.83 -23.60
CA GLU A 12 43.76 -1.30 -22.40
C GLU A 12 42.91 -1.22 -21.12
N ILE A 13 42.01 -0.23 -21.04
CA ILE A 13 41.17 -0.04 -19.84
C ILE A 13 39.86 -0.86 -19.91
N ARG A 14 39.40 -1.23 -21.11
CA ARG A 14 38.13 -1.95 -21.33
C ARG A 14 37.95 -3.19 -20.46
N PRO A 15 38.95 -4.12 -20.35
CA PRO A 15 38.82 -5.29 -19.47
C PRO A 15 38.58 -4.91 -18.01
N LYS A 16 39.23 -3.86 -17.51
CA LYS A 16 39.10 -3.37 -16.15
C LYS A 16 37.72 -2.74 -15.92
N LEU A 17 37.20 -2.01 -16.91
CA LEU A 17 35.82 -1.45 -16.87
C LEU A 17 34.78 -2.55 -16.82
N LEU A 18 34.90 -3.59 -17.63
CA LEU A 18 34.00 -4.75 -17.64
C LEU A 18 34.00 -5.47 -16.28
N GLU A 19 35.18 -5.70 -15.72
CA GLU A 19 35.32 -6.31 -14.39
C GLU A 19 34.68 -5.45 -13.30
N ALA A 20 34.98 -4.15 -13.27
CA ALA A 20 34.40 -3.22 -12.29
C ALA A 20 32.88 -3.14 -12.39
N ALA A 21 32.33 -3.03 -13.61
CA ALA A 21 30.90 -2.98 -13.85
C ALA A 21 30.16 -4.28 -13.44
N SER A 22 30.84 -5.44 -13.51
CA SER A 22 30.27 -6.74 -13.11
C SER A 22 30.04 -6.88 -11.60
N LYS A 23 30.74 -6.08 -10.79
CA LYS A 23 30.64 -6.09 -9.32
C LYS A 23 29.56 -5.16 -8.78
N VAL A 24 28.99 -4.31 -9.63
CA VAL A 24 27.93 -3.35 -9.27
C VAL A 24 26.58 -4.04 -9.26
N LYS A 25 25.74 -3.73 -8.25
CA LYS A 25 24.34 -4.11 -8.24
C LYS A 25 23.53 -3.16 -9.12
N TRP A 26 23.00 -3.67 -10.21
CA TRP A 26 22.19 -2.91 -11.16
C TRP A 26 20.69 -3.17 -10.94
N GLU A 27 19.93 -2.12 -10.75
CA GLU A 27 18.47 -2.16 -10.62
C GLU A 27 17.84 -1.28 -11.70
N PRO A 28 17.05 -1.80 -12.63
CA PRO A 28 16.80 -3.24 -12.89
C PRO A 28 18.05 -3.97 -13.44
N GLU A 29 18.13 -5.29 -13.23
CA GLU A 29 19.30 -6.11 -13.62
C GLU A 29 19.71 -5.97 -15.10
N TYR A 30 18.74 -5.77 -16.01
CA TYR A 30 19.02 -5.62 -17.44
C TYR A 30 19.89 -4.38 -17.76
N ILE A 31 19.94 -3.40 -16.88
CA ILE A 31 20.81 -2.21 -17.03
C ILE A 31 22.29 -2.62 -16.96
N GLY A 32 22.63 -3.53 -16.07
CA GLY A 32 23.97 -4.10 -16.00
C GLY A 32 24.39 -4.79 -17.30
N LYS A 33 23.48 -5.57 -17.91
CA LYS A 33 23.72 -6.19 -19.22
C LYS A 33 23.94 -5.14 -20.31
N ARG A 34 23.16 -4.06 -20.31
CA ARG A 34 23.35 -2.94 -21.26
C ARG A 34 24.68 -2.21 -21.03
N MET A 35 25.15 -2.07 -19.79
CA MET A 35 26.47 -1.50 -19.49
C MET A 35 27.57 -2.42 -20.03
N GLN A 36 27.49 -3.73 -19.81
CA GLN A 36 28.46 -4.69 -20.34
C GLN A 36 28.50 -4.65 -21.88
N ASP A 37 27.33 -4.65 -22.53
CA ASP A 37 27.24 -4.55 -23.99
C ASP A 37 27.85 -3.24 -24.52
N TRP A 38 27.59 -2.12 -23.84
CA TRP A 38 28.19 -0.85 -24.18
C TRP A 38 29.70 -0.88 -24.07
N LEU A 39 30.27 -1.36 -22.97
CA LEU A 39 31.70 -1.45 -22.71
C LEU A 39 32.43 -2.39 -23.71
N MET A 40 31.80 -3.50 -24.10
CA MET A 40 32.34 -4.42 -25.09
C MET A 40 32.42 -3.79 -26.48
N ASN A 41 31.45 -2.96 -26.85
CA ASN A 41 31.30 -2.44 -28.22
C ASN A 41 31.71 -0.96 -28.35
N MET A 42 32.11 -0.28 -27.26
CA MET A 42 32.53 1.12 -27.33
C MET A 42 33.82 1.28 -28.11
N GLY A 43 33.91 2.35 -28.90
CA GLY A 43 35.17 2.80 -29.50
C GLY A 43 36.00 3.68 -28.56
N ASP A 44 37.04 4.30 -29.10
CA ASP A 44 37.82 5.30 -28.37
C ASP A 44 36.95 6.50 -28.00
N TRP A 45 37.18 7.05 -26.81
CA TRP A 45 36.36 8.16 -26.30
C TRP A 45 36.84 9.49 -26.88
N ASN A 46 35.99 10.13 -27.71
CA ASN A 46 36.23 11.48 -28.20
C ASN A 46 36.04 12.48 -27.06
N ILE A 47 37.14 13.08 -26.59
CA ILE A 47 37.17 14.01 -25.44
C ILE A 47 37.23 15.47 -25.83
N SER A 48 37.35 15.82 -27.12
CA SER A 48 37.47 17.20 -27.57
C SER A 48 36.17 17.77 -28.15
N ARG A 49 35.94 19.06 -27.93
CA ARG A 49 34.81 19.80 -28.50
C ARG A 49 35.27 21.11 -29.10
N LYS A 50 34.85 21.40 -30.34
CA LYS A 50 35.10 22.65 -31.05
C LYS A 50 34.05 23.69 -30.71
N ARG A 51 34.08 24.14 -29.47
CA ARG A 51 33.23 25.22 -28.96
C ARG A 51 34.05 26.19 -28.14
N PHE A 52 33.52 27.38 -27.88
CA PHE A 52 34.25 28.38 -27.07
C PHE A 52 34.21 28.05 -25.59
N TYR A 53 33.04 27.73 -25.06
CA TYR A 53 32.83 27.51 -23.64
C TYR A 53 32.99 26.05 -23.24
N GLY A 54 33.66 25.81 -22.11
CA GLY A 54 33.97 24.51 -21.52
C GLY A 54 35.35 24.51 -20.88
N LEU A 55 35.73 23.44 -20.15
CA LEU A 55 37.08 23.29 -19.61
C LEU A 55 38.09 23.09 -20.73
N PRO A 56 39.09 23.97 -20.88
CA PRO A 56 40.12 23.86 -21.93
C PRO A 56 40.95 22.59 -21.75
N LEU A 57 41.18 21.85 -22.86
CA LEU A 57 42.07 20.71 -22.80
C LEU A 57 43.50 21.19 -22.56
N PRO A 58 44.22 20.67 -21.55
CA PRO A 58 45.58 21.12 -21.18
C PRO A 58 46.69 20.53 -22.06
N PHE A 59 46.46 20.50 -23.37
CA PHE A 59 47.32 19.83 -24.34
C PHE A 59 48.14 20.85 -25.11
N TYR A 60 49.45 20.65 -25.07
CA TYR A 60 50.48 21.50 -25.72
C TYR A 60 51.32 20.64 -26.66
N PRO A 61 50.87 20.38 -27.91
CA PRO A 61 51.62 19.60 -28.89
C PRO A 61 52.75 20.42 -29.49
N CYS A 62 54.00 19.95 -29.37
CA CYS A 62 55.17 20.60 -29.96
C CYS A 62 55.34 20.19 -31.44
N GLU A 63 55.18 21.10 -32.34
CA GLU A 63 55.37 20.83 -33.77
C GLU A 63 56.84 20.52 -34.16
N ASN A 64 57.80 20.98 -33.34
CA ASN A 64 59.20 20.81 -33.64
C ASN A 64 59.70 19.38 -33.31
N CYS A 65 59.39 18.84 -32.15
CA CYS A 65 59.85 17.52 -31.70
C CYS A 65 58.75 16.46 -31.64
N GLY A 66 57.49 16.82 -31.90
CA GLY A 66 56.35 15.92 -31.84
C GLY A 66 55.87 15.55 -30.41
N ARG A 67 56.49 16.10 -29.37
CA ARG A 67 56.08 15.84 -27.98
C ARG A 67 54.75 16.47 -27.68
N LEU A 68 53.85 15.72 -27.07
CA LEU A 68 52.64 16.22 -26.41
C LEU A 68 52.95 16.46 -24.92
N THR A 69 52.88 17.72 -24.47
CA THR A 69 52.91 18.05 -23.05
C THR A 69 51.50 18.21 -22.56
N VAL A 70 51.11 17.47 -21.51
CA VAL A 70 49.80 17.59 -20.84
C VAL A 70 50.07 18.24 -19.50
N VAL A 71 49.56 19.45 -19.30
CA VAL A 71 49.77 20.23 -18.08
C VAL A 71 48.73 19.82 -17.04
N GLY A 72 49.16 19.27 -15.91
CA GLY A 72 48.31 18.64 -14.90
C GLY A 72 47.82 19.57 -13.79
N SER A 73 48.49 20.74 -13.60
CA SER A 73 48.09 21.67 -12.54
C SER A 73 48.42 23.12 -12.90
N LYS A 74 47.86 24.07 -12.10
CA LYS A 74 48.18 25.50 -12.23
C LYS A 74 49.66 25.78 -11.94
N GLU A 75 50.22 25.10 -10.95
CA GLU A 75 51.62 25.21 -10.55
C GLU A 75 52.55 24.77 -11.72
N GLU A 76 52.28 23.65 -12.35
CA GLU A 76 52.99 23.19 -13.53
C GLU A 76 52.85 24.16 -14.72
N LEU A 77 51.65 24.75 -14.89
CA LEU A 77 51.42 25.77 -15.91
C LEU A 77 52.27 27.02 -15.66
N ILE A 78 52.46 27.43 -14.42
CA ILE A 78 53.27 28.57 -14.04
C ILE A 78 54.75 28.25 -14.26
N GLU A 79 55.21 27.06 -13.90
CA GLU A 79 56.57 26.61 -14.11
C GLU A 79 56.97 26.63 -15.59
N LEU A 80 56.09 26.14 -16.46
CA LEU A 80 56.33 26.04 -17.89
C LEU A 80 56.01 27.29 -18.70
N GLY A 81 55.04 28.13 -18.22
CA GLY A 81 54.50 29.30 -18.91
C GLY A 81 54.96 30.65 -18.32
N GLY A 82 55.61 30.61 -17.16
CA GLY A 82 56.15 31.81 -16.47
C GLY A 82 55.12 32.79 -15.96
N GLN A 83 55.52 34.04 -15.78
CA GLN A 83 54.74 35.10 -15.11
C GLN A 83 53.32 35.32 -15.69
N LYS A 84 53.17 35.19 -17.02
CA LYS A 84 51.84 35.30 -17.63
C LYS A 84 50.86 34.23 -17.15
N ALA A 85 51.32 33.03 -16.82
CA ALA A 85 50.49 31.95 -16.30
C ALA A 85 50.15 32.21 -14.81
N GLU A 86 51.01 32.84 -14.04
CA GLU A 86 50.76 33.25 -12.66
C GLU A 86 49.68 34.31 -12.56
N GLU A 87 49.68 35.27 -13.51
CA GLU A 87 48.76 36.41 -13.55
C GLU A 87 47.39 36.06 -14.19
N LEU A 88 47.13 34.80 -14.57
CA LEU A 88 45.85 34.42 -15.16
C LEU A 88 44.66 34.63 -14.19
N PRO A 89 43.61 35.35 -14.60
CA PRO A 89 42.42 35.53 -13.76
C PRO A 89 41.69 34.21 -13.54
N GLU A 90 41.63 33.35 -14.56
CA GLU A 90 41.02 32.00 -14.50
C GLU A 90 41.58 31.08 -15.60
N LEU A 91 41.37 29.77 -15.46
CA LEU A 91 41.87 28.76 -16.42
C LEU A 91 40.89 28.51 -17.59
N HIS A 92 40.00 29.43 -17.89
CA HIS A 92 39.06 29.34 -19.02
C HIS A 92 39.51 30.16 -20.23
N ARG A 93 38.86 29.94 -21.35
CA ARG A 93 39.00 30.79 -22.54
C ARG A 93 38.30 32.14 -22.29
N PRO A 94 38.86 33.28 -22.77
CA PRO A 94 40.03 33.38 -23.67
C PRO A 94 41.36 33.35 -22.95
N TRP A 95 41.41 33.52 -21.65
CA TRP A 95 42.64 33.77 -20.87
C TRP A 95 43.69 32.70 -21.04
N ILE A 96 43.33 31.41 -20.95
CA ILE A 96 44.26 30.28 -21.06
C ILE A 96 44.86 30.17 -22.46
N ASP A 97 44.18 30.66 -23.50
CA ASP A 97 44.66 30.62 -24.87
C ASP A 97 45.86 31.57 -25.12
N GLU A 98 46.04 32.56 -24.24
CA GLU A 98 47.16 33.51 -24.30
C GLU A 98 48.45 32.91 -23.74
N ILE A 99 48.37 31.78 -23.03
CA ILE A 99 49.53 31.13 -22.42
C ILE A 99 50.19 30.16 -23.39
N SER A 100 51.47 30.33 -23.55
CA SER A 100 52.33 29.36 -24.23
C SER A 100 53.36 28.82 -23.22
N ILE A 101 53.67 27.56 -23.31
CA ILE A 101 54.70 26.90 -22.48
C ILE A 101 56.00 26.72 -23.25
N ILE A 102 57.07 26.49 -22.51
CA ILE A 102 58.34 26.06 -23.10
C ILE A 102 58.34 24.54 -23.14
N CYS A 103 58.56 23.95 -24.33
CA CYS A 103 58.61 22.51 -24.47
C CYS A 103 59.77 21.92 -23.62
N PRO A 104 59.50 21.02 -22.70
CA PRO A 104 60.54 20.46 -21.82
C PRO A 104 61.64 19.70 -22.54
N GLU A 105 61.39 19.26 -23.80
CA GLU A 105 62.33 18.45 -24.56
C GLU A 105 63.19 19.26 -25.52
N CYS A 106 62.64 20.21 -26.26
CA CYS A 106 63.38 20.92 -27.29
C CYS A 106 63.47 22.44 -27.04
N GLY A 107 62.89 22.97 -25.96
CA GLY A 107 62.94 24.39 -25.60
C GLY A 107 62.12 25.32 -26.48
N CYS A 108 61.35 24.79 -27.45
CA CYS A 108 60.50 25.62 -28.29
C CYS A 108 59.23 26.12 -27.54
N LYS A 109 58.75 27.28 -27.96
CA LYS A 109 57.50 27.82 -27.46
C LYS A 109 56.33 27.10 -28.08
N VAL A 110 55.37 26.62 -27.27
CA VAL A 110 54.21 25.81 -27.66
C VAL A 110 52.93 26.42 -27.15
N SER A 111 51.93 26.54 -28.00
CA SER A 111 50.57 26.98 -27.62
C SER A 111 49.66 25.80 -27.38
N ARG A 112 48.65 26.03 -26.52
CA ARG A 112 47.63 25.07 -26.22
C ARG A 112 46.74 24.79 -27.44
N VAL A 113 46.17 23.59 -27.55
CA VAL A 113 45.09 23.30 -28.49
C VAL A 113 43.86 24.15 -28.17
N HIS A 114 43.12 24.57 -29.20
CA HIS A 114 41.94 25.45 -28.98
C HIS A 114 40.69 24.74 -28.47
N GLU A 115 40.68 23.41 -28.55
CA GLU A 115 39.56 22.60 -28.13
C GLU A 115 39.34 22.69 -26.61
N VAL A 116 38.07 22.52 -26.22
CA VAL A 116 37.67 22.31 -24.83
C VAL A 116 37.29 20.85 -24.61
N GLY A 117 37.28 20.40 -23.37
CA GLY A 117 36.93 19.03 -22.98
C GLY A 117 35.46 18.70 -23.17
N ASP A 118 35.19 17.41 -23.31
CA ASP A 118 33.85 16.87 -23.19
C ASP A 118 33.34 17.06 -21.77
N VAL A 119 32.13 17.58 -21.61
CA VAL A 119 31.48 17.81 -20.31
C VAL A 119 31.35 16.53 -19.47
N TRP A 120 31.38 15.36 -20.12
CA TRP A 120 31.36 14.08 -19.42
C TRP A 120 32.69 13.73 -18.72
N LEU A 121 33.82 14.38 -19.08
CA LEU A 121 35.04 14.34 -18.31
C LEU A 121 34.82 15.01 -16.95
N ASP A 122 34.22 16.20 -16.94
CA ASP A 122 33.94 16.97 -15.73
C ASP A 122 32.95 16.22 -14.83
N ALA A 123 31.87 15.70 -15.42
CA ALA A 123 30.88 14.90 -14.70
C ALA A 123 31.48 13.58 -14.14
N GLY A 124 32.43 12.98 -14.86
CA GLY A 124 33.07 11.73 -14.45
C GLY A 124 34.05 11.88 -13.29
N VAL A 125 34.66 13.07 -13.09
CA VAL A 125 35.66 13.30 -12.03
C VAL A 125 35.03 13.84 -10.72
N VAL A 126 33.73 14.07 -10.67
CA VAL A 126 33.03 14.63 -9.48
C VAL A 126 33.41 13.94 -8.17
N PRO A 127 33.48 12.60 -8.03
CA PRO A 127 33.88 11.95 -6.78
C PRO A 127 35.29 12.30 -6.32
N PHE A 128 36.17 12.73 -7.23
CA PHE A 128 37.58 13.05 -6.96
C PHE A 128 37.77 14.55 -6.69
N THR A 129 36.96 15.41 -7.31
CA THR A 129 37.12 16.87 -7.20
C THR A 129 36.37 17.49 -6.04
N THR A 130 35.23 16.88 -5.61
CA THR A 130 34.33 17.46 -4.62
C THR A 130 34.47 16.88 -3.22
N LEU A 131 34.99 15.66 -3.07
CA LEU A 131 35.04 14.95 -1.78
C LEU A 131 36.39 15.01 -1.08
N GLY A 132 37.38 15.73 -1.64
CA GLY A 132 38.67 15.94 -1.00
C GLY A 132 39.75 14.90 -1.38
N TYR A 133 39.66 14.22 -2.51
CA TYR A 133 40.61 13.20 -2.97
C TYR A 133 42.07 13.63 -2.88
N PHE A 134 42.40 14.86 -3.27
CA PHE A 134 43.76 15.41 -3.25
C PHE A 134 44.15 16.03 -1.90
N ASN A 135 43.20 16.54 -1.11
CA ASN A 135 43.46 17.33 0.06
C ASN A 135 43.20 16.60 1.38
N ASP A 136 42.21 15.68 1.39
CA ASP A 136 41.82 14.89 2.56
C ASP A 136 41.34 13.49 2.14
N LYS A 137 42.30 12.63 1.85
CA LYS A 137 42.00 11.28 1.35
C LYS A 137 41.30 10.40 2.37
N GLU A 138 41.43 10.67 3.68
CA GLU A 138 40.73 9.93 4.72
C GLU A 138 39.22 10.30 4.77
N LYS A 139 38.92 11.57 4.59
CA LYS A 139 37.52 12.02 4.39
C LYS A 139 36.96 11.41 3.11
N TRP A 140 37.69 11.48 2.01
CA TRP A 140 37.23 10.93 0.73
C TRP A 140 36.90 9.44 0.82
N LYS A 141 37.69 8.62 1.51
CA LYS A 141 37.44 7.19 1.70
C LYS A 141 36.10 6.87 2.42
N LYS A 142 35.60 7.80 3.24
CA LYS A 142 34.31 7.63 3.94
C LYS A 142 33.10 7.73 3.00
N TYR A 143 33.24 8.41 1.87
CA TYR A 143 32.17 8.69 0.91
C TYR A 143 32.37 7.99 -0.44
N TYR A 144 33.43 7.19 -0.58
CA TYR A 144 33.77 6.54 -1.84
C TYR A 144 34.14 5.06 -1.65
N PRO A 145 33.52 4.15 -2.44
CA PRO A 145 32.50 4.41 -3.46
C PRO A 145 31.17 4.86 -2.86
N ALA A 146 30.29 5.49 -3.67
CA ALA A 146 28.93 5.77 -3.27
C ALA A 146 28.16 4.46 -3.08
N GLU A 147 27.40 4.34 -1.97
CA GLU A 147 26.56 3.17 -1.71
C GLU A 147 25.48 3.02 -2.79
N TRP A 148 24.98 4.15 -3.30
CA TRP A 148 23.90 4.19 -4.27
C TRP A 148 23.91 5.45 -5.12
N ILE A 149 23.64 5.28 -6.44
CA ILE A 149 23.37 6.38 -7.36
C ILE A 149 22.10 6.09 -8.16
N THR A 150 21.43 7.14 -8.64
CA THR A 150 20.23 7.00 -9.46
C THR A 150 20.17 8.05 -10.56
N GLU A 151 19.79 7.62 -11.74
CA GLU A 151 19.51 8.45 -12.91
C GLU A 151 18.76 7.64 -13.98
N MET A 152 18.38 8.31 -15.09
CA MET A 152 17.74 7.64 -16.22
C MET A 152 18.61 6.56 -16.84
N ARG A 153 17.98 5.53 -17.38
CA ARG A 153 18.65 4.39 -18.07
C ARG A 153 19.59 4.80 -19.21
N GLU A 154 19.37 5.96 -19.81
CA GLU A 154 20.23 6.51 -20.87
C GLU A 154 21.64 6.83 -20.39
N GLN A 155 21.81 7.04 -19.07
CA GLN A 155 23.09 7.34 -18.44
C GLN A 155 24.09 6.17 -18.48
N VAL A 156 23.68 4.99 -18.88
CA VAL A 156 24.57 3.86 -19.20
C VAL A 156 25.66 4.28 -20.21
N ARG A 157 25.35 5.17 -21.16
CA ARG A 157 26.28 5.69 -22.16
C ARG A 157 26.82 7.08 -21.86
N LEU A 158 26.41 7.66 -20.72
CA LEU A 158 26.71 9.04 -20.33
C LEU A 158 27.34 9.05 -18.94
N TRP A 159 26.61 9.50 -17.92
CA TRP A 159 27.17 9.72 -16.58
C TRP A 159 27.63 8.44 -15.88
N PHE A 160 26.85 7.37 -15.93
CA PHE A 160 27.30 6.10 -15.33
C PHE A 160 28.60 5.60 -15.96
N TYR A 161 28.73 5.73 -17.30
CA TYR A 161 29.94 5.37 -18.00
C TYR A 161 31.11 6.30 -17.65
N SER A 162 30.93 7.62 -17.67
CA SER A 162 32.01 8.56 -17.40
C SER A 162 32.54 8.44 -15.97
N LEU A 163 31.65 8.29 -14.98
CA LEU A 163 32.03 7.99 -13.60
C LEU A 163 32.85 6.70 -13.49
N LEU A 164 32.36 5.63 -14.11
CA LEU A 164 33.04 4.33 -14.11
C LEU A 164 34.43 4.43 -14.75
N PHE A 165 34.52 5.11 -15.89
CA PHE A 165 35.76 5.28 -16.63
C PHE A 165 36.82 6.01 -15.79
N MET A 166 36.46 7.16 -15.21
CA MET A 166 37.35 7.94 -14.37
C MET A 166 37.77 7.17 -13.11
N SER A 167 36.83 6.51 -12.47
CA SER A 167 37.06 5.74 -11.26
C SER A 167 38.00 4.56 -11.51
N VAL A 168 37.79 3.81 -12.57
CA VAL A 168 38.69 2.70 -12.94
C VAL A 168 40.06 3.21 -13.34
N THR A 169 40.16 4.39 -13.96
CA THR A 169 41.41 5.03 -14.30
C THR A 169 42.23 5.41 -13.06
N PHE A 170 41.61 5.99 -12.02
CA PHE A 170 42.28 6.47 -10.83
C PHE A 170 42.45 5.41 -9.73
N GLU A 171 41.43 4.59 -9.50
CA GLU A 171 41.35 3.69 -8.34
C GLU A 171 41.21 2.20 -8.72
N GLY A 172 41.03 1.86 -10.00
CA GLY A 172 40.87 0.47 -10.47
C GLY A 172 39.55 -0.19 -10.09
N LYS A 173 38.57 0.55 -9.57
CA LYS A 173 37.28 0.04 -9.11
C LYS A 173 36.13 0.92 -9.52
N ALA A 174 34.88 0.40 -9.40
CA ALA A 174 33.66 1.19 -9.65
C ALA A 174 33.48 2.30 -8.60
N PRO A 175 32.90 3.46 -8.98
CA PRO A 175 32.67 4.59 -8.09
C PRO A 175 31.36 4.46 -7.27
N TYR A 176 30.61 3.41 -7.49
CA TYR A 176 29.31 3.14 -6.88
C TYR A 176 29.13 1.64 -6.68
N GLU A 177 28.43 1.27 -5.61
CA GLU A 177 28.12 -0.14 -5.29
C GLU A 177 26.80 -0.56 -5.94
N ARG A 178 25.82 0.35 -6.02
CA ARG A 178 24.50 0.12 -6.57
C ARG A 178 24.05 1.25 -7.48
N VAL A 179 23.36 0.89 -8.56
CA VAL A 179 22.75 1.84 -9.51
C VAL A 179 21.28 1.52 -9.67
N LEU A 180 20.41 2.49 -9.38
CA LEU A 180 18.99 2.45 -9.73
C LEU A 180 18.79 3.29 -11.01
N ALA A 181 18.41 2.64 -12.11
CA ALA A 181 18.13 3.32 -13.37
C ALA A 181 16.63 3.31 -13.67
N TYR A 182 16.02 4.49 -13.70
CA TYR A 182 14.60 4.66 -13.98
C TYR A 182 14.33 5.03 -15.45
N ASN A 183 13.06 4.93 -15.85
CA ASN A 183 12.58 5.29 -17.17
C ASN A 183 12.03 6.74 -17.21
N SER A 184 11.59 7.18 -18.39
CA SER A 184 11.04 8.52 -18.59
C SER A 184 9.73 8.72 -17.84
N VAL A 185 9.48 9.96 -17.43
CA VAL A 185 8.15 10.39 -16.97
C VAL A 185 7.33 10.77 -18.19
N VAL A 186 6.12 10.25 -18.28
CA VAL A 186 5.16 10.48 -19.37
C VAL A 186 3.79 10.88 -18.81
N ALA A 187 2.93 11.47 -19.61
CA ALA A 187 1.56 11.77 -19.22
C ALA A 187 0.75 10.50 -18.88
N GLU A 188 -0.42 10.64 -18.30
CA GLU A 188 -1.29 9.52 -17.90
C GLU A 188 -1.63 8.57 -19.05
N ASP A 189 -1.81 9.12 -20.25
CA ASP A 189 -2.06 8.36 -21.49
C ASP A 189 -0.82 7.74 -22.13
N GLY A 190 0.38 8.02 -21.58
CA GLY A 190 1.67 7.57 -22.10
C GLY A 190 2.32 8.54 -23.10
N THR A 191 1.71 9.69 -23.37
CA THR A 191 2.30 10.73 -24.23
C THR A 191 3.52 11.34 -23.54
N LYS A 192 4.62 11.53 -24.30
CA LYS A 192 5.81 12.18 -23.78
C LYS A 192 5.58 13.66 -23.53
N PHE A 193 6.02 14.15 -22.39
CA PHE A 193 6.07 15.58 -22.11
C PHE A 193 7.01 16.29 -23.09
N SER A 194 6.58 17.43 -23.61
CA SER A 194 7.41 18.24 -24.51
C SER A 194 7.15 19.72 -24.31
N LYS A 195 8.19 20.55 -24.57
CA LYS A 195 8.09 22.01 -24.44
C LYS A 195 7.09 22.65 -25.41
N THR A 196 6.81 22.00 -26.51
CA THR A 196 5.89 22.49 -27.60
C THR A 196 4.53 21.77 -27.58
N GLY A 197 4.34 20.77 -26.73
CA GLY A 197 3.11 20.01 -26.59
C GLY A 197 2.58 20.01 -25.15
N PHE A 198 1.99 18.89 -24.74
CA PHE A 198 1.45 18.77 -23.40
C PHE A 198 2.59 18.65 -22.36
N MET A 199 2.49 19.44 -21.30
CA MET A 199 3.42 19.41 -20.18
C MET A 199 2.72 19.88 -18.89
N ILE A 200 2.93 19.17 -17.80
CA ILE A 200 2.59 19.63 -16.44
C ILE A 200 3.84 20.26 -15.85
N LYS A 201 3.76 21.53 -15.48
CA LYS A 201 4.87 22.22 -14.81
C LYS A 201 4.95 21.81 -13.33
N PHE A 202 6.16 21.83 -12.78
CA PHE A 202 6.40 21.46 -11.38
C PHE A 202 5.56 22.31 -10.41
N ASP A 203 5.57 23.63 -10.56
CA ASP A 203 4.83 24.53 -9.68
C ASP A 203 3.33 24.23 -9.67
N GLU A 204 2.76 24.01 -10.86
CA GLU A 204 1.34 23.65 -11.01
C GLU A 204 1.03 22.31 -10.31
N ALA A 205 1.89 21.30 -10.49
CA ALA A 205 1.73 20.02 -9.83
C ALA A 205 1.87 20.13 -8.30
N ALA A 206 2.86 20.88 -7.83
CA ALA A 206 3.12 21.09 -6.40
C ALA A 206 1.97 21.82 -5.70
N GLU A 207 1.38 22.84 -6.34
CA GLU A 207 0.23 23.57 -5.79
C GLU A 207 -1.03 22.71 -5.73
N LYS A 208 -1.32 21.92 -6.79
CA LYS A 208 -2.55 21.13 -6.86
C LYS A 208 -2.51 19.84 -6.06
N LEU A 209 -1.38 19.13 -6.08
CA LEU A 209 -1.25 17.80 -5.47
C LEU A 209 -0.55 17.84 -4.12
N GLY A 210 0.37 18.78 -3.91
CA GLY A 210 1.27 18.80 -2.76
C GLY A 210 2.50 17.90 -2.95
N ALA A 211 3.59 18.26 -2.28
CA ALA A 211 4.87 17.58 -2.45
C ALA A 211 4.83 16.10 -2.06
N ASP A 212 4.20 15.76 -0.95
CA ASP A 212 4.13 14.38 -0.47
C ASP A 212 3.34 13.46 -1.40
N THR A 213 2.26 13.96 -2.02
CA THR A 213 1.49 13.20 -3.01
C THR A 213 2.34 12.87 -4.24
N ILE A 214 3.13 13.85 -4.71
CA ILE A 214 4.03 13.66 -5.86
C ILE A 214 5.13 12.65 -5.49
N ARG A 215 5.76 12.79 -4.33
CA ARG A 215 6.79 11.87 -3.84
C ARG A 215 6.25 10.45 -3.68
N TYR A 216 5.05 10.31 -3.11
CA TYR A 216 4.37 9.03 -2.95
C TYR A 216 4.11 8.35 -4.29
N LEU A 217 3.61 9.10 -5.29
CA LEU A 217 3.35 8.61 -6.63
C LEU A 217 4.63 8.09 -7.29
N PHE A 218 5.74 8.84 -7.19
CA PHE A 218 7.02 8.40 -7.74
C PHE A 218 7.61 7.22 -6.97
N ALA A 219 7.46 7.18 -5.64
CA ALA A 219 7.92 6.05 -4.84
C ALA A 219 7.16 4.75 -5.18
N ALA A 220 5.87 4.86 -5.54
CA ALA A 220 5.05 3.73 -5.98
C ALA A 220 5.35 3.26 -7.41
N ALA A 221 6.11 4.03 -8.19
CA ALA A 221 6.32 3.76 -9.61
C ALA A 221 7.21 2.54 -9.84
N ASN A 222 6.88 1.77 -10.87
CA ASN A 222 7.75 0.70 -11.38
C ASN A 222 8.85 1.31 -12.26
N VAL A 223 10.10 1.26 -11.78
CA VAL A 223 11.27 1.82 -12.47
C VAL A 223 11.60 1.14 -13.80
N THR A 224 11.06 -0.06 -14.07
CA THR A 224 11.32 -0.80 -15.32
C THR A 224 10.53 -0.30 -16.52
N THR A 225 9.48 0.49 -16.27
CA THR A 225 8.58 1.07 -17.29
C THR A 225 8.56 2.59 -17.20
N ASP A 226 8.04 3.25 -18.24
CA ASP A 226 7.82 4.69 -18.18
C ASP A 226 6.83 5.04 -17.05
N VAL A 227 7.18 6.04 -16.25
CA VAL A 227 6.40 6.47 -15.10
C VAL A 227 5.30 7.41 -15.57
N ARG A 228 4.06 7.00 -15.40
CA ARG A 228 2.91 7.85 -15.72
C ARG A 228 2.68 8.88 -14.64
N PHE A 229 2.47 10.12 -15.04
CA PHE A 229 2.22 11.23 -14.13
C PHE A 229 1.07 12.11 -14.63
N GLY A 230 0.17 12.48 -13.72
CA GLY A 230 -0.93 13.37 -13.99
C GLY A 230 -1.79 13.61 -12.76
N PHE A 231 -2.79 14.48 -12.91
CA PHE A 231 -3.61 14.90 -11.77
C PHE A 231 -4.55 13.81 -11.26
N ASN A 232 -5.09 12.94 -12.14
CA ASN A 232 -5.96 11.85 -11.70
C ASN A 232 -5.19 10.82 -10.87
N LEU A 233 -3.99 10.43 -11.32
CA LEU A 233 -3.11 9.54 -10.56
C LEU A 233 -2.67 10.19 -9.23
N GLY A 234 -2.42 11.50 -9.24
CA GLY A 234 -2.16 12.26 -8.02
C GLY A 234 -3.33 12.22 -7.04
N GLU A 235 -4.56 12.39 -7.49
CA GLU A 235 -5.75 12.29 -6.64
C GLU A 235 -5.97 10.85 -6.10
N GLU A 236 -5.59 9.82 -6.84
CA GLU A 236 -5.59 8.43 -6.33
C GLU A 236 -4.57 8.24 -5.21
N ALA A 237 -3.34 8.71 -5.42
CA ALA A 237 -2.30 8.69 -4.39
C ALA A 237 -2.72 9.48 -3.13
N ARG A 238 -3.33 10.66 -3.31
CA ARG A 238 -3.84 11.49 -2.23
C ARG A 238 -4.92 10.77 -1.40
N ARG A 239 -5.82 10.01 -2.03
CA ARG A 239 -6.82 9.21 -1.30
C ARG A 239 -6.19 8.18 -0.39
N LYS A 240 -5.07 7.57 -0.78
CA LYS A 240 -4.31 6.64 0.08
C LYS A 240 -3.69 7.35 1.28
N LEU A 241 -3.08 8.51 1.05
CA LEU A 241 -2.55 9.34 2.14
C LEU A 241 -3.66 9.84 3.08
N LEU A 242 -4.86 10.15 2.56
CA LEU A 242 -6.02 10.48 3.39
C LEU A 242 -6.46 9.31 4.28
N SER A 243 -6.32 8.06 3.84
CA SER A 243 -6.61 6.91 4.69
C SER A 243 -5.65 6.83 5.88
N PHE A 244 -4.36 7.06 5.66
CA PHE A 244 -3.36 7.17 6.74
C PHE A 244 -3.68 8.35 7.69
N TRP A 245 -3.97 9.51 7.11
CA TRP A 245 -4.41 10.69 7.86
C TRP A 245 -5.64 10.42 8.73
N ASN A 246 -6.62 9.71 8.24
CA ASN A 246 -7.83 9.39 8.97
C ASN A 246 -7.58 8.49 10.20
N ILE A 247 -6.62 7.56 10.14
CA ILE A 247 -6.20 6.78 11.32
C ILE A 247 -5.61 7.70 12.37
N TYR A 248 -4.72 8.61 11.97
CA TYR A 248 -4.13 9.61 12.85
C TYR A 248 -5.20 10.51 13.47
N VAL A 249 -6.11 11.06 12.68
CA VAL A 249 -7.21 11.92 13.18
C VAL A 249 -8.11 11.17 14.14
N PHE A 250 -8.44 9.92 13.84
CA PHE A 250 -9.20 9.06 14.76
C PHE A 250 -8.49 8.93 16.11
N PHE A 251 -7.21 8.56 16.10
CA PHE A 251 -6.41 8.46 17.32
C PHE A 251 -6.40 9.78 18.09
N MET A 252 -6.03 10.88 17.45
CA MET A 252 -5.90 12.18 18.08
C MET A 252 -7.22 12.72 18.65
N THR A 253 -8.34 12.47 17.96
CA THR A 253 -9.67 12.90 18.43
C THR A 253 -9.97 12.37 19.82
N TYR A 254 -9.69 11.11 20.08
CA TYR A 254 -9.98 10.49 21.36
C TYR A 254 -8.82 10.64 22.37
N ALA A 255 -7.58 10.52 21.92
CA ALA A 255 -6.41 10.63 22.79
C ALA A 255 -6.26 12.03 23.40
N MET A 256 -6.65 13.10 22.68
CA MET A 256 -6.62 14.47 23.23
C MET A 256 -7.69 14.72 24.29
N LEU A 257 -8.80 14.00 24.27
CA LEU A 257 -9.83 14.05 25.31
C LEU A 257 -9.40 13.30 26.57
N GLU A 258 -8.86 12.11 26.41
CA GLU A 258 -8.51 11.22 27.53
C GLU A 258 -7.11 11.46 28.10
N LYS A 259 -6.19 11.98 27.28
CA LYS A 259 -4.78 12.25 27.60
C LYS A 259 -4.07 11.05 28.28
N PRO A 260 -4.10 9.84 27.66
CA PRO A 260 -3.47 8.67 28.21
C PRO A 260 -1.95 8.87 28.36
N ASP A 261 -1.34 8.36 29.44
CA ASP A 261 0.12 8.30 29.55
C ASP A 261 0.64 7.14 28.69
N LEU A 262 1.21 7.44 27.54
CA LEU A 262 1.67 6.45 26.57
C LEU A 262 3.15 6.07 26.72
N ASN A 263 3.82 6.60 27.77
CA ASN A 263 5.22 6.30 28.09
C ASN A 263 5.37 5.03 28.94
N GLU A 264 4.34 4.68 29.68
CA GLU A 264 4.35 3.46 30.49
C GLU A 264 4.33 2.20 29.61
N SER A 265 5.06 1.18 30.03
CA SER A 265 4.98 -0.15 29.41
C SER A 265 3.67 -0.84 29.78
N ILE A 266 3.12 -1.60 28.86
CA ILE A 266 1.94 -2.44 29.11
C ILE A 266 2.41 -3.88 29.34
N GLU A 267 1.86 -4.52 30.36
CA GLU A 267 2.07 -5.95 30.57
C GLU A 267 1.40 -6.74 29.44
N PRO A 268 2.10 -7.73 28.83
CA PRO A 268 1.56 -8.49 27.70
C PRO A 268 0.22 -9.19 27.98
N GLU A 269 -0.06 -9.50 29.24
CA GLU A 269 -1.30 -10.14 29.70
C GLU A 269 -2.51 -9.20 29.62
N SER A 270 -2.30 -7.89 29.66
CA SER A 270 -3.34 -6.86 29.53
C SER A 270 -3.80 -6.64 28.09
N LEU A 271 -3.05 -7.15 27.13
CA LEU A 271 -3.34 -7.02 25.70
C LEU A 271 -4.37 -8.06 25.26
N ASP A 272 -5.44 -7.61 24.63
CA ASP A 272 -6.36 -8.54 23.99
C ASP A 272 -5.79 -9.10 22.66
N VAL A 273 -6.53 -10.03 22.05
CA VAL A 273 -6.08 -10.70 20.83
C VAL A 273 -5.85 -9.72 19.67
N THR A 274 -6.65 -8.65 19.57
CA THR A 274 -6.51 -7.66 18.51
C THR A 274 -5.33 -6.73 18.73
N ASP A 275 -5.05 -6.39 19.99
CA ASP A 275 -3.89 -5.59 20.37
C ASP A 275 -2.59 -6.35 20.04
N ARG A 276 -2.51 -7.59 20.46
CA ARG A 276 -1.36 -8.47 20.16
C ARG A 276 -1.19 -8.66 18.65
N TRP A 277 -2.30 -8.83 17.93
CA TRP A 277 -2.26 -8.90 16.48
C TRP A 277 -1.75 -7.60 15.84
N LEU A 278 -2.21 -6.43 16.28
CA LEU A 278 -1.76 -5.16 15.73
C LEU A 278 -0.24 -4.99 15.91
N LEU A 279 0.27 -5.28 17.10
CA LEU A 279 1.70 -5.16 17.40
C LEU A 279 2.53 -6.15 16.58
N ALA A 280 2.11 -7.42 16.50
CA ALA A 280 2.76 -8.42 15.64
C ALA A 280 2.74 -8.01 14.16
N ARG A 281 1.61 -7.49 13.69
CA ARG A 281 1.47 -7.00 12.32
C ARG A 281 2.30 -5.73 12.05
N THR A 282 2.51 -4.90 13.09
CA THR A 282 3.41 -3.74 13.03
C THR A 282 4.86 -4.19 12.85
N ASP A 283 5.29 -5.22 13.57
CA ASP A 283 6.64 -5.76 13.47
C ASP A 283 6.89 -6.43 12.11
N GLU A 284 5.90 -7.18 11.60
CA GLU A 284 5.96 -7.74 10.24
C GLU A 284 6.05 -6.63 9.18
N PHE A 285 5.24 -5.58 9.32
CA PHE A 285 5.29 -4.39 8.46
C PHE A 285 6.66 -3.71 8.52
N LEU A 286 7.19 -3.45 9.72
CA LEU A 286 8.50 -2.84 9.92
C LEU A 286 9.62 -3.65 9.28
N ASN A 287 9.64 -4.96 9.51
CA ASN A 287 10.64 -5.86 8.94
C ASN A 287 10.61 -5.87 7.41
N ALA A 288 9.41 -5.92 6.81
CA ALA A 288 9.22 -5.87 5.36
C ALA A 288 9.70 -4.52 4.78
N VAL A 289 9.28 -3.40 5.39
CA VAL A 289 9.70 -2.06 4.95
C VAL A 289 11.22 -1.90 5.06
N THR A 290 11.83 -2.32 6.17
CA THR A 290 13.28 -2.26 6.37
C THR A 290 14.02 -3.00 5.25
N GLY A 291 13.63 -4.25 4.97
CA GLY A 291 14.27 -5.04 3.91
C GLY A 291 14.10 -4.43 2.50
N TYR A 292 12.95 -3.81 2.23
CA TYR A 292 12.74 -3.12 0.95
C TYR A 292 13.50 -1.80 0.87
N MET A 293 13.57 -1.02 1.96
CA MET A 293 14.35 0.22 2.00
C MET A 293 15.84 -0.06 1.83
N ASP A 294 16.40 -1.07 2.51
CA ASP A 294 17.79 -1.52 2.34
C ASP A 294 18.09 -1.98 0.90
N SER A 295 17.05 -2.37 0.18
CA SER A 295 17.14 -2.81 -1.21
C SER A 295 16.76 -1.72 -2.22
N TYR A 296 16.42 -0.50 -1.77
CA TYR A 296 15.91 0.64 -2.57
C TYR A 296 14.67 0.31 -3.41
N LYS A 297 13.81 -0.59 -2.91
CA LYS A 297 12.56 -1.03 -3.57
C LYS A 297 11.36 -0.25 -3.06
N THR A 298 11.32 1.05 -3.31
CA THR A 298 10.28 1.96 -2.80
C THR A 298 8.87 1.56 -3.24
N ALA A 299 8.70 1.01 -4.44
CA ALA A 299 7.40 0.53 -4.91
C ALA A 299 6.85 -0.61 -4.03
N GLU A 300 7.70 -1.51 -3.54
CA GLU A 300 7.29 -2.57 -2.62
C GLU A 300 6.98 -2.02 -1.23
N VAL A 301 7.73 -0.99 -0.78
CA VAL A 301 7.41 -0.26 0.46
C VAL A 301 5.99 0.31 0.41
N ILE A 302 5.62 0.97 -0.70
CA ILE A 302 4.27 1.53 -0.86
C ILE A 302 3.19 0.45 -0.82
N LYS A 303 3.37 -0.69 -1.50
CA LYS A 303 2.41 -1.80 -1.46
C LYS A 303 2.19 -2.33 -0.04
N VAL A 304 3.26 -2.55 0.68
CA VAL A 304 3.19 -3.04 2.08
C VAL A 304 2.54 -1.99 2.98
N PHE A 305 2.85 -0.71 2.78
CA PHE A 305 2.25 0.39 3.52
C PHE A 305 0.74 0.52 3.27
N GLU A 306 0.29 0.42 2.01
CA GLU A 306 -1.14 0.43 1.67
C GLU A 306 -1.89 -0.74 2.31
N THR A 307 -1.32 -1.93 2.27
CA THR A 307 -1.89 -3.11 2.93
C THR A 307 -1.98 -2.90 4.44
N TYR A 308 -0.94 -2.34 5.05
CA TYR A 308 -0.91 -2.07 6.48
C TYR A 308 -1.90 -0.97 6.91
N ILE A 309 -2.08 0.09 6.09
CA ILE A 309 -3.15 1.09 6.31
C ILE A 309 -4.52 0.41 6.38
N ASP A 310 -4.80 -0.50 5.42
CA ASP A 310 -6.07 -1.23 5.39
C ASP A 310 -6.22 -2.15 6.62
N ASP A 311 -5.17 -2.80 7.05
CA ASP A 311 -5.13 -3.63 8.26
C ASP A 311 -5.42 -2.81 9.53
N VAL A 312 -4.78 -1.65 9.67
CA VAL A 312 -5.00 -0.79 10.84
C VAL A 312 -6.41 -0.17 10.80
N SER A 313 -6.81 0.39 9.66
CA SER A 313 -8.07 1.13 9.52
C SER A 313 -9.29 0.21 9.52
N ASN A 314 -9.30 -0.77 8.58
CA ASN A 314 -10.48 -1.56 8.28
C ASN A 314 -10.62 -2.80 9.16
N TRP A 315 -9.57 -3.17 9.88
CA TRP A 315 -9.62 -4.26 10.83
C TRP A 315 -9.47 -3.75 12.26
N TYR A 316 -8.30 -3.26 12.68
CA TYR A 316 -8.06 -2.91 14.08
C TYR A 316 -8.96 -1.78 14.58
N VAL A 317 -8.93 -0.62 13.93
CA VAL A 317 -9.72 0.55 14.36
C VAL A 317 -11.21 0.25 14.30
N ARG A 318 -11.67 -0.41 13.25
CA ARG A 318 -13.08 -0.75 13.08
C ARG A 318 -13.56 -1.70 14.19
N SER A 319 -12.86 -2.81 14.44
CA SER A 319 -13.25 -3.81 15.45
C SER A 319 -13.16 -3.27 16.88
N ASN A 320 -12.24 -2.32 17.11
CA ASN A 320 -11.96 -1.77 18.45
C ASN A 320 -12.59 -0.40 18.70
N ARG A 321 -13.35 0.13 17.76
CA ARG A 321 -13.85 1.52 17.82
C ARG A 321 -14.57 1.83 19.12
N ARG A 322 -15.37 0.89 19.68
CA ARG A 322 -16.10 1.05 20.92
C ARG A 322 -15.19 1.23 22.13
N ARG A 323 -13.98 0.64 22.13
CA ARG A 323 -13.00 0.78 23.21
C ARG A 323 -12.52 2.23 23.37
N PHE A 324 -12.39 2.98 22.27
CA PHE A 324 -11.89 4.36 22.28
C PHE A 324 -12.91 5.38 22.83
N TRP A 325 -14.21 5.16 22.65
CA TRP A 325 -15.22 6.16 23.00
C TRP A 325 -16.07 5.81 24.25
N LYS A 326 -15.92 4.64 24.84
CA LYS A 326 -16.53 4.35 26.14
C LYS A 326 -16.08 5.36 27.19
N LYS A 327 -17.01 5.86 28.02
CA LYS A 327 -16.73 6.87 29.05
C LYS A 327 -15.85 6.36 30.18
N GLU A 328 -15.95 5.06 30.52
CA GLU A 328 -15.21 4.47 31.62
C GLU A 328 -13.78 4.17 31.21
N TYR A 329 -12.82 4.59 32.07
CA TYR A 329 -11.43 4.18 31.95
C TYR A 329 -11.31 2.70 32.29
N SER A 330 -10.53 1.98 31.51
CA SER A 330 -10.16 0.58 31.78
C SER A 330 -8.78 0.29 31.21
N GLU A 331 -8.09 -0.69 31.78
CA GLU A 331 -6.81 -1.17 31.24
C GLU A 331 -6.93 -1.60 29.77
N ASN A 332 -8.04 -2.25 29.44
CA ASN A 332 -8.34 -2.63 28.06
C ASN A 332 -8.47 -1.43 27.11
N LYS A 333 -9.08 -0.32 27.56
CA LYS A 333 -9.15 0.94 26.79
C LYS A 333 -7.75 1.54 26.62
N TYR A 334 -6.98 1.59 27.71
CA TYR A 334 -5.61 2.09 27.69
C TYR A 334 -4.72 1.28 26.73
N ALA A 335 -4.82 -0.06 26.76
CA ALA A 335 -4.12 -0.94 25.84
C ALA A 335 -4.40 -0.59 24.36
N ALA A 336 -5.66 -0.30 24.02
CA ALA A 336 -6.01 0.10 22.66
C ALA A 336 -5.33 1.41 22.23
N TYR A 337 -5.29 2.42 23.10
CA TYR A 337 -4.56 3.67 22.83
C TYR A 337 -3.07 3.44 22.64
N TRP A 338 -2.46 2.69 23.55
CA TRP A 338 -1.03 2.41 23.50
C TRP A 338 -0.64 1.66 22.22
N CYS A 339 -1.38 0.61 21.87
CA CYS A 339 -1.09 -0.19 20.68
C CYS A 339 -1.25 0.62 19.39
N LEU A 340 -2.32 1.40 19.27
CA LEU A 340 -2.54 2.24 18.10
C LEU A 340 -1.50 3.36 17.99
N TYR A 341 -1.09 3.92 19.12
CA TYR A 341 0.00 4.89 19.18
C TYR A 341 1.32 4.30 18.67
N LYS A 342 1.71 3.11 19.17
CA LYS A 342 2.95 2.44 18.73
C LYS A 342 2.92 2.14 17.22
N ALA A 343 1.80 1.64 16.72
CA ALA A 343 1.60 1.38 15.29
C ALA A 343 1.75 2.66 14.45
N LEU A 344 1.07 3.75 14.85
CA LEU A 344 1.16 5.04 14.16
C LEU A 344 2.57 5.63 14.21
N LYS A 345 3.26 5.55 15.36
CA LYS A 345 4.63 6.04 15.50
C LYS A 345 5.58 5.33 14.54
N VAL A 346 5.49 4.00 14.44
CA VAL A 346 6.27 3.22 13.47
C VAL A 346 5.95 3.65 12.03
N MET A 347 4.67 3.78 11.67
CA MET A 347 4.27 4.25 10.32
C MET A 347 4.87 5.61 9.99
N ILE A 348 4.82 6.55 10.93
CA ILE A 348 5.36 7.92 10.77
C ILE A 348 6.86 7.86 10.53
N GLN A 349 7.61 7.10 11.34
CA GLN A 349 9.06 6.99 11.22
C GLN A 349 9.49 6.35 9.89
N VAL A 350 8.94 5.19 9.54
CA VAL A 350 9.38 4.46 8.33
C VAL A 350 8.96 5.13 7.03
N MET A 351 7.90 5.95 7.05
CA MET A 351 7.44 6.67 5.87
C MET A 351 8.03 8.07 5.74
N SER A 352 8.75 8.58 6.74
CA SER A 352 9.32 9.92 6.71
C SER A 352 10.30 10.17 5.53
N PRO A 353 11.08 9.21 5.04
CA PRO A 353 11.89 9.42 3.85
C PRO A 353 11.08 9.60 2.56
N ILE A 354 9.85 9.11 2.51
CA ILE A 354 8.99 9.14 1.32
C ILE A 354 8.01 10.32 1.36
N ILE A 355 7.30 10.52 2.48
CA ILE A 355 6.29 11.58 2.69
C ILE A 355 6.69 12.48 3.87
N PRO A 356 7.78 13.26 3.73
CA PRO A 356 8.43 13.95 4.84
C PRO A 356 7.55 14.99 5.54
N PHE A 357 6.71 15.73 4.82
CA PHE A 357 5.94 16.83 5.40
C PHE A 357 4.75 16.33 6.23
N LEU A 358 4.04 15.31 5.73
CA LEU A 358 2.91 14.72 6.44
C LEU A 358 3.37 14.00 7.72
N THR A 359 4.46 13.24 7.62
CA THR A 359 5.01 12.53 8.78
C THR A 359 5.59 13.48 9.83
N GLU A 360 6.25 14.56 9.41
CA GLU A 360 6.70 15.61 10.33
C GLU A 360 5.54 16.30 11.02
N TYR A 361 4.48 16.65 10.30
CA TYR A 361 3.29 17.22 10.90
C TYR A 361 2.68 16.29 11.96
N MET A 362 2.57 15.00 11.67
CA MET A 362 2.06 14.00 12.62
C MET A 362 3.01 13.84 13.81
N TRP A 363 4.31 13.85 13.59
CA TRP A 363 5.32 13.77 14.65
C TRP A 363 5.19 14.92 15.63
N GLN A 364 5.14 16.15 15.14
CA GLN A 364 5.02 17.36 15.97
C GLN A 364 3.72 17.39 16.78
N ASN A 365 2.61 16.92 16.20
CA ASN A 365 1.30 17.02 16.83
C ASN A 365 0.86 15.75 17.59
N MET A 366 1.57 14.65 17.47
CA MET A 366 1.27 13.40 18.18
C MET A 366 2.45 12.96 19.04
N VAL A 367 3.59 12.62 18.44
CA VAL A 367 4.70 12.02 19.17
C VAL A 367 5.25 13.01 20.21
N ARG A 368 5.52 14.24 19.84
CA ARG A 368 6.02 15.28 20.77
C ARG A 368 5.00 15.72 21.81
N VAL A 369 3.72 15.46 21.58
CA VAL A 369 2.67 15.76 22.57
C VAL A 369 2.64 14.69 23.68
N PHE A 370 2.82 13.43 23.33
CA PHE A 370 2.75 12.31 24.28
C PHE A 370 4.14 11.85 24.79
N GLU A 371 5.22 12.12 24.05
CA GLU A 371 6.60 11.80 24.46
C GLU A 371 7.42 13.09 24.47
N VAL A 372 7.46 13.81 25.59
CA VAL A 372 8.11 15.11 25.74
C VAL A 372 9.61 15.06 25.42
N ASP A 373 10.28 13.96 25.72
CA ASP A 373 11.71 13.75 25.47
C ASP A 373 12.02 13.17 24.09
N SER A 374 11.02 13.11 23.18
CA SER A 374 11.24 12.66 21.82
C SER A 374 12.08 13.65 20.99
N GLU A 375 12.72 13.16 19.93
CA GLU A 375 13.51 13.98 19.02
C GLU A 375 12.71 15.18 18.48
N GLU A 376 13.38 16.29 18.22
CA GLU A 376 12.76 17.54 17.75
C GLU A 376 12.02 17.37 16.42
N SER A 377 12.47 16.43 15.59
CA SER A 377 11.90 16.12 14.28
C SER A 377 11.92 14.60 14.05
N VAL A 378 10.94 14.09 13.31
CA VAL A 378 10.97 12.69 12.86
C VAL A 378 12.22 12.36 12.06
N HIS A 379 12.77 13.34 11.35
CA HIS A 379 13.98 13.19 10.52
C HIS A 379 15.27 13.09 11.34
N LEU A 380 15.23 13.40 12.63
CA LEU A 380 16.32 13.20 13.58
C LEU A 380 16.15 11.91 14.40
N SER A 381 14.99 11.30 14.34
CA SER A 381 14.72 10.06 15.08
C SER A 381 15.45 8.87 14.47
N ASN A 382 15.77 7.88 15.32
CA ASN A 382 16.32 6.62 14.86
C ASN A 382 15.27 5.80 14.09
N TRP A 383 15.73 4.93 13.18
CA TRP A 383 14.88 3.91 12.58
C TRP A 383 14.26 3.03 13.68
N PRO A 384 12.95 2.75 13.63
CA PRO A 384 12.30 2.02 14.71
C PRO A 384 12.80 0.58 14.82
N THR A 385 12.73 0.04 16.02
CA THR A 385 13.03 -1.36 16.31
C THR A 385 11.73 -2.14 16.51
N PRO A 386 11.70 -3.46 16.20
CA PRO A 386 10.56 -4.31 16.48
C PRO A 386 10.12 -4.26 17.95
N ILE A 387 8.82 -4.35 18.17
CA ILE A 387 8.21 -4.35 19.50
C ILE A 387 8.46 -5.69 20.22
N GLY A 388 8.46 -6.79 19.46
CA GLY A 388 8.82 -8.12 19.94
C GLY A 388 7.71 -8.83 20.72
N ILE A 389 6.61 -9.17 20.04
CA ILE A 389 5.48 -9.89 20.65
C ILE A 389 5.70 -11.40 20.65
N VAL A 390 5.56 -12.03 21.81
CA VAL A 390 5.67 -13.50 21.93
C VAL A 390 4.51 -14.20 21.20
N GLY A 391 4.84 -15.15 20.33
CA GLY A 391 3.87 -15.92 19.56
C GLY A 391 3.30 -15.21 18.33
N GLU A 392 4.01 -14.23 17.81
CA GLU A 392 3.66 -13.37 16.67
C GLU A 392 3.12 -14.14 15.47
N GLU A 393 3.88 -15.11 14.96
CA GLU A 393 3.50 -15.90 13.79
C GLU A 393 2.16 -16.64 13.97
N SER A 394 1.91 -17.19 15.16
CA SER A 394 0.67 -17.87 15.48
C SER A 394 -0.53 -16.90 15.48
N ILE A 395 -0.35 -15.70 16.05
CA ILE A 395 -1.41 -14.67 16.13
C ILE A 395 -1.76 -14.16 14.73
N LEU A 396 -0.78 -13.90 13.89
CA LEU A 396 -0.98 -13.48 12.51
C LEU A 396 -1.79 -14.51 11.72
N LYS A 397 -1.40 -15.79 11.79
CA LYS A 397 -2.09 -16.89 11.12
C LYS A 397 -3.54 -17.09 11.62
N GLN A 398 -3.75 -17.01 12.92
CA GLN A 398 -5.09 -17.12 13.52
C GLN A 398 -6.02 -16.00 13.04
N THR A 399 -5.53 -14.77 13.02
CA THR A 399 -6.31 -13.63 12.55
C THR A 399 -6.58 -13.69 11.06
N GLU A 400 -5.63 -14.16 10.25
CA GLU A 400 -5.84 -14.40 8.81
C GLU A 400 -6.98 -15.40 8.58
N THR A 401 -7.02 -16.50 9.33
CA THR A 401 -8.11 -17.50 9.27
C THR A 401 -9.46 -16.86 9.61
N ALA A 402 -9.54 -16.05 10.68
CA ALA A 402 -10.76 -15.36 11.06
C ALA A 402 -11.21 -14.34 10.00
N ARG A 403 -10.29 -13.55 9.44
CA ARG A 403 -10.58 -12.59 8.35
C ARG A 403 -11.05 -13.29 7.08
N LYS A 404 -10.48 -14.44 6.74
CA LYS A 404 -10.92 -15.28 5.62
C LYS A 404 -12.36 -15.75 5.84
N LEU A 405 -12.67 -16.28 7.02
CA LEU A 405 -14.02 -16.69 7.40
C LEU A 405 -15.02 -15.53 7.27
N ILE A 406 -14.68 -14.36 7.81
CA ILE A 406 -15.51 -13.15 7.73
C ILE A 406 -15.73 -12.75 6.27
N GLY A 407 -14.69 -12.75 5.45
CA GLY A 407 -14.79 -12.44 4.03
C GLY A 407 -15.74 -13.36 3.28
N MET A 408 -15.69 -14.66 3.57
CA MET A 408 -16.62 -15.64 2.99
C MET A 408 -18.06 -15.40 3.42
N ALA A 409 -18.30 -15.14 4.70
CA ALA A 409 -19.66 -14.87 5.21
C ALA A 409 -20.22 -13.54 4.68
N LEU A 410 -19.40 -12.49 4.55
CA LEU A 410 -19.82 -11.22 3.92
C LEU A 410 -20.15 -11.38 2.43
N LYS A 411 -19.43 -12.26 1.73
CA LYS A 411 -19.74 -12.62 0.34
C LYS A 411 -21.14 -13.26 0.25
N ILE A 412 -21.45 -14.23 1.13
CA ILE A 412 -22.78 -14.84 1.21
C ILE A 412 -23.85 -13.78 1.43
N ARG A 413 -23.64 -12.85 2.39
CA ARG A 413 -24.59 -11.77 2.65
C ARG A 413 -24.84 -10.90 1.42
N ASN A 414 -23.77 -10.54 0.70
CA ASN A 414 -23.88 -9.71 -0.51
C ASN A 414 -24.64 -10.41 -1.63
N GLU A 415 -24.35 -11.67 -1.90
CA GLU A 415 -25.03 -12.49 -2.91
C GLU A 415 -26.52 -12.67 -2.62
N ASN A 416 -26.90 -12.70 -1.33
CA ASN A 416 -28.29 -12.80 -0.88
C ASN A 416 -28.92 -11.44 -0.55
N GLN A 417 -28.29 -10.31 -0.89
CA GLN A 417 -28.76 -8.93 -0.65
C GLN A 417 -29.08 -8.63 0.83
N LEU A 418 -28.41 -9.31 1.75
CA LEU A 418 -28.58 -9.15 3.20
C LEU A 418 -27.62 -8.08 3.72
N LYS A 419 -28.17 -6.96 4.16
CA LYS A 419 -27.36 -5.88 4.79
C LYS A 419 -26.66 -6.42 6.05
N VAL A 420 -25.40 -6.05 6.26
CA VAL A 420 -24.65 -6.47 7.48
C VAL A 420 -25.35 -6.07 8.78
N LYS A 421 -26.08 -4.96 8.78
CA LYS A 421 -26.89 -4.48 9.93
C LYS A 421 -28.03 -5.42 10.31
N GLN A 422 -28.54 -6.21 9.36
CA GLN A 422 -29.55 -7.21 9.64
C GLN A 422 -28.90 -8.39 10.36
N PRO A 423 -29.21 -8.61 11.65
CA PRO A 423 -28.65 -9.76 12.36
C PRO A 423 -29.19 -11.07 11.80
N LEU A 424 -28.37 -12.10 11.84
CA LEU A 424 -28.76 -13.47 11.51
C LEU A 424 -28.62 -14.36 12.76
N SER A 425 -29.39 -15.42 12.81
CA SER A 425 -29.43 -16.33 13.96
C SER A 425 -28.12 -17.09 14.13
N CYS A 426 -27.63 -17.74 13.06
CA CYS A 426 -26.54 -18.68 13.15
C CYS A 426 -25.64 -18.66 11.91
N MET A 427 -24.35 -18.88 12.15
CA MET A 427 -23.34 -19.23 11.18
C MET A 427 -22.85 -20.64 11.47
N TYR A 428 -22.93 -21.53 10.50
CA TYR A 428 -22.35 -22.87 10.58
C TYR A 428 -20.98 -22.87 9.89
N VAL A 429 -20.02 -23.56 10.52
CA VAL A 429 -18.65 -23.67 10.01
C VAL A 429 -18.21 -25.13 9.99
N VAL A 430 -17.74 -25.58 8.83
CA VAL A 430 -17.06 -26.88 8.67
C VAL A 430 -15.62 -26.57 8.31
N THR A 431 -14.68 -27.00 9.13
CA THR A 431 -13.27 -26.69 8.95
C THR A 431 -12.37 -27.70 9.68
N THR A 432 -11.05 -27.50 9.57
CA THR A 432 -10.06 -28.32 10.28
C THR A 432 -10.01 -27.95 11.77
N PRO A 433 -9.57 -28.84 12.67
CA PRO A 433 -9.41 -28.54 14.09
C PRO A 433 -8.47 -27.35 14.36
N GLU A 434 -7.45 -27.14 13.52
CA GLU A 434 -6.52 -26.01 13.63
C GLU A 434 -7.23 -24.68 13.37
N ASN A 435 -8.03 -24.61 12.29
CA ASN A 435 -8.81 -23.43 11.96
C ASN A 435 -9.92 -23.16 13.00
N GLU A 436 -10.58 -24.21 13.49
CA GLU A 436 -11.57 -24.10 14.57
C GLU A 436 -10.94 -23.49 15.82
N ALA A 437 -9.76 -23.97 16.23
CA ALA A 437 -9.04 -23.41 17.37
C ALA A 437 -8.65 -21.93 17.15
N ALA A 438 -8.30 -21.54 15.91
CA ALA A 438 -8.01 -20.15 15.54
C ALA A 438 -9.26 -19.25 15.63
N ILE A 439 -10.39 -19.70 15.09
CA ILE A 439 -11.68 -18.99 15.12
C ILE A 439 -12.16 -18.80 16.57
N ASN A 440 -12.01 -19.82 17.41
CA ASN A 440 -12.39 -19.79 18.82
C ASN A 440 -11.53 -18.85 19.69
N LYS A 441 -10.45 -18.25 19.15
CA LYS A 441 -9.69 -17.19 19.85
C LYS A 441 -10.34 -15.82 19.78
N MET A 442 -11.22 -15.56 18.79
CA MET A 442 -11.85 -14.27 18.58
C MET A 442 -13.34 -14.35 18.15
N PRO A 443 -14.16 -15.17 18.85
CA PRO A 443 -15.54 -15.43 18.46
C PRO A 443 -16.40 -14.17 18.50
N ASP A 444 -16.22 -13.30 19.47
CA ASP A 444 -17.03 -12.08 19.63
C ASP A 444 -16.74 -11.09 18.50
N ILE A 445 -15.49 -10.93 18.08
CA ILE A 445 -15.14 -10.08 16.94
C ILE A 445 -15.80 -10.59 15.65
N ILE A 446 -15.76 -11.92 15.45
CA ILE A 446 -16.38 -12.53 14.26
C ILE A 446 -17.91 -12.34 14.31
N LYS A 447 -18.54 -12.55 15.46
CA LYS A 447 -19.99 -12.31 15.62
C LYS A 447 -20.37 -10.86 15.37
N ASP A 448 -19.62 -9.92 15.91
CA ASP A 448 -19.86 -8.48 15.75
C ASP A 448 -19.66 -8.03 14.30
N GLU A 449 -18.56 -8.44 13.64
CA GLU A 449 -18.29 -8.10 12.24
C GLU A 449 -19.33 -8.66 11.27
N LEU A 450 -19.82 -9.87 11.55
CA LEU A 450 -20.82 -10.54 10.73
C LEU A 450 -22.25 -10.25 11.16
N ASN A 451 -22.46 -9.70 12.36
CA ASN A 451 -23.75 -9.55 12.99
C ASN A 451 -24.54 -10.87 12.99
N VAL A 452 -23.92 -11.93 13.56
CA VAL A 452 -24.53 -13.23 13.80
C VAL A 452 -24.59 -13.51 15.29
N LYS A 453 -25.65 -14.18 15.74
CA LYS A 453 -25.83 -14.47 17.18
C LYS A 453 -24.97 -15.63 17.63
N GLU A 454 -24.81 -16.65 16.80
CA GLU A 454 -24.13 -17.88 17.13
C GLU A 454 -23.21 -18.37 16.01
N ILE A 455 -22.12 -19.02 16.41
CA ILE A 455 -21.20 -19.75 15.51
C ILE A 455 -21.25 -21.20 15.95
N VAL A 456 -21.64 -22.10 15.03
CA VAL A 456 -21.76 -23.53 15.29
C VAL A 456 -20.80 -24.28 14.37
N PHE A 457 -19.90 -25.04 14.98
CA PHE A 457 -19.01 -25.92 14.25
C PHE A 457 -19.68 -27.26 13.96
N LEU A 458 -19.55 -27.74 12.74
CA LEU A 458 -20.08 -29.01 12.29
C LEU A 458 -18.95 -29.90 11.77
N ASN A 459 -19.11 -31.21 11.95
CA ASN A 459 -18.14 -32.18 11.41
C ASN A 459 -18.18 -32.24 9.88
N ASP A 460 -19.37 -32.08 9.28
CA ASP A 460 -19.61 -32.06 7.84
C ASP A 460 -20.87 -31.25 7.50
N CYS A 461 -21.17 -31.13 6.21
CA CYS A 461 -22.33 -30.39 5.71
C CYS A 461 -23.64 -31.22 5.68
N SER A 462 -23.68 -32.45 6.17
CA SER A 462 -24.83 -33.35 6.02
C SER A 462 -26.11 -32.79 6.62
N SER A 463 -26.02 -32.07 7.73
CA SER A 463 -27.16 -31.42 8.38
C SER A 463 -27.70 -30.19 7.61
N LEU A 464 -26.94 -29.63 6.69
CA LEU A 464 -27.24 -28.40 5.94
C LEU A 464 -27.80 -28.69 4.53
N ILE A 465 -27.72 -29.94 4.08
CA ILE A 465 -28.12 -30.35 2.73
C ILE A 465 -29.47 -31.04 2.75
N THR A 466 -30.16 -30.96 1.61
CA THR A 466 -31.31 -31.77 1.29
C THR A 466 -30.99 -32.59 0.04
N LYS A 467 -31.50 -33.80 0.02
CA LYS A 467 -31.49 -34.62 -1.18
C LYS A 467 -32.78 -34.43 -1.92
N TYR A 468 -32.70 -34.39 -3.23
CA TYR A 468 -33.86 -34.25 -4.10
C TYR A 468 -33.66 -35.07 -5.40
N LEU A 469 -34.76 -35.47 -6.00
CA LEU A 469 -34.74 -36.19 -7.26
C LEU A 469 -34.94 -35.21 -8.43
N THR A 470 -34.19 -35.44 -9.49
CA THR A 470 -34.43 -34.84 -10.80
C THR A 470 -34.69 -35.89 -11.83
N LEU A 471 -35.45 -35.56 -12.87
CA LEU A 471 -35.79 -36.49 -13.92
C LEU A 471 -34.59 -36.75 -14.83
N ASN A 472 -34.27 -38.03 -15.02
CA ASN A 472 -33.32 -38.49 -16.03
C ASN A 472 -34.04 -38.58 -17.39
N PHE A 473 -33.98 -37.50 -18.15
CA PHE A 473 -34.66 -37.39 -19.44
C PHE A 473 -34.26 -38.48 -20.46
N LYS A 474 -33.06 -39.01 -20.39
CA LYS A 474 -32.59 -40.06 -21.27
C LYS A 474 -33.32 -41.37 -21.01
N ASN A 475 -33.44 -41.75 -19.75
CA ASN A 475 -34.11 -42.99 -19.35
C ASN A 475 -35.63 -42.85 -19.41
N ALA A 476 -36.17 -41.82 -18.81
CA ALA A 476 -37.61 -41.55 -18.79
C ALA A 476 -38.18 -41.28 -20.21
N GLY A 477 -37.42 -40.57 -21.06
CA GLY A 477 -37.86 -40.18 -22.41
C GLY A 477 -38.02 -41.39 -23.36
N SER A 478 -37.18 -42.40 -23.20
CA SER A 478 -37.26 -43.63 -24.02
C SER A 478 -38.54 -44.41 -23.81
N VAL A 479 -39.11 -44.34 -22.61
CA VAL A 479 -40.31 -45.08 -22.19
C VAL A 479 -41.57 -44.23 -22.25
N LEU A 480 -41.53 -43.05 -21.64
CA LEU A 480 -42.73 -42.21 -21.47
C LEU A 480 -43.03 -41.29 -22.67
N LYS A 481 -42.03 -41.11 -23.58
CA LYS A 481 -42.20 -40.32 -24.82
C LYS A 481 -42.78 -38.92 -24.53
N GLY A 482 -43.98 -38.59 -25.08
CA GLY A 482 -44.63 -37.30 -24.93
C GLY A 482 -45.08 -36.97 -23.50
N ARG A 483 -45.17 -37.96 -22.59
CA ARG A 483 -45.64 -37.78 -21.20
C ARG A 483 -44.54 -37.41 -20.19
N VAL A 484 -43.28 -37.36 -20.65
CA VAL A 484 -42.14 -36.99 -19.79
C VAL A 484 -42.34 -35.63 -19.13
N GLN A 485 -42.88 -34.65 -19.85
CA GLN A 485 -43.13 -33.31 -19.31
C GLN A 485 -44.23 -33.29 -18.23
N GLU A 486 -45.24 -34.15 -18.32
CA GLU A 486 -46.24 -34.31 -17.28
C GLU A 486 -45.66 -34.87 -15.99
N LEU A 487 -44.80 -35.88 -16.07
CA LEU A 487 -44.06 -36.42 -14.92
C LEU A 487 -43.14 -35.38 -14.29
N LYS A 488 -42.45 -34.58 -15.13
CA LYS A 488 -41.63 -33.47 -14.63
C LYS A 488 -42.47 -32.48 -13.86
N LEU A 489 -43.61 -32.07 -14.37
CA LEU A 489 -44.51 -31.14 -13.68
C LEU A 489 -45.02 -31.68 -12.34
N CYS A 490 -45.30 -32.99 -12.23
CA CYS A 490 -45.65 -33.63 -10.96
C CYS A 490 -44.47 -33.58 -9.98
N LEU A 491 -43.27 -33.87 -10.45
CA LEU A 491 -42.05 -33.83 -9.63
C LEU A 491 -41.74 -32.38 -9.15
N ASP A 492 -41.86 -31.38 -10.03
CA ASP A 492 -41.59 -29.99 -9.73
C ASP A 492 -42.65 -29.38 -8.74
N LYS A 493 -43.84 -30.00 -8.63
CA LYS A 493 -44.91 -29.61 -7.69
C LYS A 493 -44.85 -30.31 -6.34
N ALA A 494 -44.00 -31.34 -6.21
CA ALA A 494 -43.89 -32.09 -4.98
C ALA A 494 -43.45 -31.19 -3.80
N THR A 495 -44.13 -31.35 -2.68
CA THR A 495 -43.73 -30.67 -1.42
C THR A 495 -42.41 -31.22 -0.89
N LYS A 496 -41.77 -30.51 0.05
CA LYS A 496 -40.52 -30.95 0.67
C LYS A 496 -40.63 -32.30 1.36
N ASP A 497 -41.76 -32.55 2.04
CA ASP A 497 -42.01 -33.81 2.73
C ASP A 497 -42.24 -34.94 1.73
N GLU A 498 -42.98 -34.71 0.65
CA GLU A 498 -43.16 -35.66 -0.44
C GLU A 498 -41.86 -35.98 -1.15
N MET A 499 -41.01 -34.97 -1.39
CA MET A 499 -39.67 -35.15 -1.96
C MET A 499 -38.78 -36.03 -1.06
N ALA A 500 -38.82 -35.80 0.26
CA ALA A 500 -38.07 -36.60 1.22
C ALA A 500 -38.51 -38.10 1.17
N VAL A 501 -39.83 -38.35 1.08
CA VAL A 501 -40.38 -39.71 0.92
C VAL A 501 -39.93 -40.33 -0.40
N MET A 502 -39.95 -39.57 -1.50
CA MET A 502 -39.48 -40.03 -2.81
C MET A 502 -37.96 -40.36 -2.80
N VAL A 503 -37.16 -39.57 -2.11
CA VAL A 503 -35.70 -39.85 -1.96
C VAL A 503 -35.49 -41.13 -1.16
N GLU A 504 -36.23 -41.36 -0.08
CA GLU A 504 -36.18 -42.61 0.69
C GLU A 504 -36.57 -43.81 -0.16
N GLN A 505 -37.65 -43.68 -0.93
CA GLN A 505 -38.08 -44.74 -1.87
C GLN A 505 -37.03 -45.01 -2.95
N PHE A 506 -36.44 -43.97 -3.53
CA PHE A 506 -35.35 -44.08 -4.51
C PHE A 506 -34.16 -44.88 -3.98
N GLN A 507 -33.81 -44.67 -2.70
CA GLN A 507 -32.69 -45.36 -2.06
C GLN A 507 -33.00 -46.81 -1.66
N THR A 508 -34.25 -47.10 -1.34
CA THR A 508 -34.66 -48.40 -0.74
C THR A 508 -35.51 -49.28 -1.64
N ARG A 509 -36.10 -48.74 -2.71
CA ARG A 509 -37.02 -49.45 -3.61
C ARG A 509 -36.60 -49.32 -5.08
N GLU A 510 -37.12 -50.20 -5.93
CA GLU A 510 -36.92 -50.09 -7.38
C GLU A 510 -37.92 -49.14 -8.06
N MET A 511 -39.01 -48.82 -7.37
CA MET A 511 -40.07 -47.92 -7.85
C MET A 511 -40.26 -46.75 -6.88
N VAL A 512 -40.57 -45.58 -7.43
CA VAL A 512 -40.78 -44.33 -6.69
C VAL A 512 -42.21 -43.84 -6.97
N ASP A 513 -42.95 -43.54 -5.93
CA ASP A 513 -44.32 -42.97 -6.03
C ASP A 513 -44.17 -41.46 -6.17
N VAL A 514 -44.61 -40.88 -7.30
CA VAL A 514 -44.56 -39.45 -7.55
C VAL A 514 -45.97 -38.86 -7.30
N PRO A 515 -46.10 -37.90 -6.36
CA PRO A 515 -47.40 -37.29 -6.06
C PRO A 515 -48.02 -36.63 -7.30
N GLY A 516 -49.28 -36.95 -7.54
CA GLY A 516 -50.00 -36.47 -8.73
C GLY A 516 -49.77 -37.29 -10.02
N TRP A 517 -48.92 -38.28 -9.99
CA TRP A 517 -48.72 -39.27 -11.07
C TRP A 517 -49.53 -40.54 -10.78
N PHE A 518 -49.98 -41.22 -11.80
CA PHE A 518 -50.99 -42.26 -11.68
C PHE A 518 -50.47 -43.65 -11.31
N GLU A 519 -49.15 -43.88 -11.38
CA GLU A 519 -48.50 -45.15 -11.02
C GLU A 519 -47.06 -44.94 -10.53
N ALA A 520 -46.52 -45.92 -9.81
CA ALA A 520 -45.12 -45.87 -9.39
C ALA A 520 -44.15 -45.88 -10.58
N VAL A 521 -43.09 -45.14 -10.51
CA VAL A 521 -42.12 -44.85 -11.58
C VAL A 521 -40.79 -45.55 -11.29
N PRO A 522 -40.19 -46.25 -12.28
CA PRO A 522 -38.87 -46.86 -12.07
C PRO A 522 -37.83 -45.86 -11.56
N ARG A 523 -37.06 -46.24 -10.54
CA ARG A 523 -36.04 -45.38 -9.95
C ARG A 523 -34.99 -44.91 -10.95
N GLU A 524 -34.71 -45.68 -12.02
CA GLU A 524 -33.79 -45.32 -13.09
C GLU A 524 -34.22 -44.08 -13.92
N PHE A 525 -35.49 -43.63 -13.76
CA PHE A 525 -35.98 -42.40 -14.36
C PHE A 525 -35.59 -41.17 -13.56
N PHE A 526 -34.98 -41.32 -12.39
CA PHE A 526 -34.54 -40.26 -11.54
C PHE A 526 -33.03 -40.26 -11.35
N THR A 527 -32.50 -39.10 -10.97
CA THR A 527 -31.14 -38.90 -10.49
C THR A 527 -31.25 -38.23 -9.15
N GLU A 528 -30.62 -38.81 -8.10
CA GLU A 528 -30.50 -38.17 -6.80
C GLU A 528 -29.49 -37.03 -6.90
N ASN A 529 -29.89 -35.85 -6.49
CA ASN A 529 -29.05 -34.67 -6.37
C ASN A 529 -29.05 -34.20 -4.92
N THR A 530 -28.01 -33.44 -4.60
CA THR A 530 -27.85 -32.83 -3.29
C THR A 530 -27.83 -31.32 -3.45
N GLY A 531 -28.61 -30.62 -2.66
CA GLY A 531 -28.61 -29.15 -2.59
C GLY A 531 -28.64 -28.68 -1.14
N TYR A 532 -28.26 -27.45 -0.92
CA TYR A 532 -28.43 -26.88 0.42
C TYR A 532 -29.91 -26.59 0.71
N LYS A 533 -30.26 -26.58 2.00
CA LYS A 533 -31.61 -26.16 2.45
C LYS A 533 -31.89 -24.73 1.98
N GLU A 534 -33.13 -24.43 1.67
CA GLU A 534 -33.55 -23.14 1.08
C GLU A 534 -33.15 -21.92 1.90
N ASN A 535 -33.12 -22.06 3.23
CA ASN A 535 -32.74 -21.01 4.18
C ASN A 535 -31.25 -21.00 4.51
N ILE A 536 -30.44 -21.82 3.84
CA ILE A 536 -28.99 -21.94 4.09
C ILE A 536 -28.23 -21.48 2.86
N ALA A 537 -27.50 -20.40 2.99
CA ALA A 537 -26.59 -19.87 1.97
C ALA A 537 -25.14 -20.21 2.31
N VAL A 538 -24.37 -20.73 1.34
CA VAL A 538 -23.08 -21.39 1.59
C VAL A 538 -21.99 -20.81 0.71
N ALA A 539 -20.79 -20.64 1.27
CA ALA A 539 -19.55 -20.41 0.56
C ALA A 539 -18.51 -21.44 1.04
N ALA A 540 -17.77 -22.01 0.11
CA ALA A 540 -16.73 -23.00 0.41
C ALA A 540 -15.40 -22.62 -0.26
N ASP A 541 -14.32 -22.86 0.47
CA ASP A 541 -12.94 -22.86 -0.02
C ASP A 541 -12.28 -24.17 0.46
N LYS A 542 -11.03 -24.42 0.09
CA LYS A 542 -10.32 -25.70 0.31
C LYS A 542 -10.49 -26.28 1.71
N ASP A 543 -10.35 -25.44 2.76
CA ASP A 543 -10.27 -25.89 4.14
C ASP A 543 -11.38 -25.33 5.04
N ILE A 544 -12.24 -24.46 4.51
CA ILE A 544 -13.31 -23.81 5.27
C ILE A 544 -14.59 -23.79 4.43
N THR A 545 -15.68 -24.28 5.00
CA THR A 545 -17.04 -24.08 4.47
C THR A 545 -17.83 -23.26 5.49
N VAL A 546 -18.41 -22.16 5.04
CA VAL A 546 -19.26 -21.27 5.82
C VAL A 546 -20.67 -21.35 5.31
N ALA A 547 -21.64 -21.50 6.20
CA ALA A 547 -23.05 -21.44 5.87
C ALA A 547 -23.78 -20.49 6.81
N LEU A 548 -24.61 -19.59 6.26
CA LEU A 548 -25.45 -18.69 7.03
C LEU A 548 -26.90 -19.15 7.00
N ASP A 549 -27.54 -19.19 8.16
CA ASP A 549 -29.01 -19.26 8.22
C ASP A 549 -29.56 -17.88 7.90
N ILE A 550 -30.20 -17.78 6.73
CA ILE A 550 -30.76 -16.53 6.21
C ILE A 550 -32.24 -16.33 6.58
N THR A 551 -32.79 -17.17 7.47
CA THR A 551 -34.14 -17.03 7.98
C THR A 551 -34.26 -15.78 8.86
N LEU A 552 -35.18 -14.88 8.54
CA LEU A 552 -35.45 -13.68 9.31
C LEU A 552 -36.69 -13.87 10.19
N THR A 553 -36.44 -13.99 11.50
CA THR A 553 -37.53 -13.96 12.48
C THR A 553 -37.98 -12.52 12.75
N GLU A 554 -39.16 -12.32 13.29
CA GLU A 554 -39.68 -10.99 13.66
C GLU A 554 -38.70 -10.26 14.61
N GLU A 555 -38.10 -10.98 15.57
CA GLU A 555 -37.12 -10.43 16.49
C GLU A 555 -35.86 -9.92 15.78
N LEU A 556 -35.32 -10.69 14.82
CA LEU A 556 -34.16 -10.30 14.03
C LEU A 556 -34.45 -9.10 13.11
N ILE A 557 -35.68 -9.02 12.58
CA ILE A 557 -36.12 -7.87 11.79
C ILE A 557 -36.17 -6.60 12.65
N LEU A 558 -36.77 -6.67 13.85
CA LEU A 558 -36.83 -5.55 14.79
C LEU A 558 -35.44 -5.07 15.20
N GLU A 559 -34.52 -5.98 15.49
CA GLU A 559 -33.12 -5.62 15.79
C GLU A 559 -32.42 -4.99 14.59
N GLY A 560 -32.67 -5.48 13.38
CA GLY A 560 -32.16 -4.88 12.14
C GLY A 560 -32.63 -3.43 11.95
N LEU A 561 -33.91 -3.17 12.20
CA LEU A 561 -34.51 -1.82 12.19
C LEU A 561 -33.93 -0.92 13.28
N TYR A 562 -33.72 -1.43 14.49
CA TYR A 562 -33.03 -0.72 15.57
C TYR A 562 -31.62 -0.24 15.14
N ARG A 563 -30.80 -1.14 14.59
CA ARG A 563 -29.43 -0.81 14.17
C ARG A 563 -29.43 0.19 13.01
N GLU A 564 -30.39 0.12 12.09
CA GLU A 564 -30.53 1.11 11.02
C GLU A 564 -30.96 2.47 11.57
N LEU A 565 -31.92 2.50 12.47
CA LEU A 565 -32.40 3.73 13.13
C LEU A 565 -31.25 4.40 13.90
N LEU A 566 -30.53 3.64 14.71
CA LEU A 566 -29.36 4.13 15.43
C LEU A 566 -28.31 4.75 14.49
N ARG A 567 -28.02 4.09 13.36
CA ARG A 567 -27.10 4.62 12.35
C ARG A 567 -27.57 5.95 11.77
N GLN A 568 -28.85 6.08 11.48
CA GLN A 568 -29.44 7.33 10.95
C GLN A 568 -29.33 8.45 11.98
N CYS A 569 -29.57 8.17 13.25
CA CYS A 569 -29.36 9.12 14.34
C CYS A 569 -27.91 9.59 14.45
N GLN A 570 -26.93 8.67 14.34
CA GLN A 570 -25.49 9.02 14.35
C GLN A 570 -25.07 9.86 13.13
N ILE A 571 -25.63 9.58 11.95
CA ILE A 571 -25.41 10.42 10.76
C ILE A 571 -25.95 11.82 11.00
N LEU A 572 -27.17 11.94 11.55
CA LEU A 572 -27.79 13.23 11.81
C LEU A 572 -26.99 14.05 12.83
N ARG A 573 -26.43 13.43 13.87
CA ARG A 573 -25.50 14.07 14.82
C ARG A 573 -24.30 14.68 14.09
N LYS A 574 -23.69 13.93 13.16
CA LYS A 574 -22.56 14.39 12.37
C LYS A 574 -22.94 15.55 11.44
N GLU A 575 -24.09 15.46 10.77
CA GLU A 575 -24.61 16.52 9.88
C GLU A 575 -24.92 17.80 10.66
N ALA A 576 -25.34 17.68 11.93
CA ALA A 576 -25.55 18.80 12.83
C ALA A 576 -24.24 19.45 13.32
N GLY A 577 -23.08 18.91 12.99
CA GLY A 577 -21.77 19.45 13.41
C GLY A 577 -21.49 19.31 14.91
N LEU A 578 -22.15 18.39 15.60
CA LEU A 578 -22.04 18.23 17.06
C LEU A 578 -20.69 17.62 17.45
N GLN A 579 -20.17 18.04 18.60
CA GLN A 579 -19.00 17.42 19.21
C GLN A 579 -19.30 15.99 19.65
N VAL A 580 -18.28 15.16 19.76
CA VAL A 580 -18.42 13.72 20.05
C VAL A 580 -19.11 13.50 21.40
N GLU A 581 -18.76 14.30 22.41
CA GLU A 581 -19.27 14.23 23.79
C GLU A 581 -20.57 15.01 24.03
N GLN A 582 -21.07 15.74 23.04
CA GLN A 582 -22.21 16.65 23.22
C GLN A 582 -23.52 15.86 23.42
N GLN A 583 -24.22 16.15 24.51
CA GLN A 583 -25.54 15.59 24.78
C GLN A 583 -26.61 16.28 23.96
N ILE A 584 -27.66 15.55 23.62
CA ILE A 584 -28.77 16.03 22.76
C ILE A 584 -30.13 15.66 23.32
N VAL A 585 -31.15 16.30 22.76
CA VAL A 585 -32.55 15.83 22.81
C VAL A 585 -32.90 15.27 21.43
N LEU A 586 -33.32 14.01 21.36
CA LEU A 586 -33.66 13.34 20.11
C LEU A 586 -35.16 13.20 19.97
N ALA A 587 -35.74 13.51 18.80
CA ALA A 587 -37.11 13.10 18.49
C ALA A 587 -37.12 12.14 17.29
N ILE A 588 -37.95 11.11 17.39
CA ILE A 588 -38.13 10.07 16.39
C ILE A 588 -39.62 9.98 16.06
N VAL A 589 -40.04 10.60 14.97
CA VAL A 589 -41.44 10.71 14.55
C VAL A 589 -41.72 9.68 13.46
N CYS A 590 -42.64 8.74 13.72
CA CYS A 590 -42.97 7.71 12.76
C CYS A 590 -44.42 7.21 12.91
N GLY A 591 -45.07 6.94 11.77
CA GLY A 591 -46.41 6.31 11.72
C GLY A 591 -46.38 4.78 11.80
N SER A 592 -45.21 4.13 11.67
CA SER A 592 -45.09 2.67 11.62
C SER A 592 -45.21 2.03 13.00
N GLY A 593 -46.03 0.99 13.13
CA GLY A 593 -46.14 0.17 14.35
C GLY A 593 -44.80 -0.53 14.67
N MET A 594 -44.11 -1.03 13.66
CA MET A 594 -42.81 -1.70 13.86
C MET A 594 -41.74 -0.78 14.47
N ILE A 595 -41.64 0.47 14.01
CA ILE A 595 -40.70 1.44 14.58
C ILE A 595 -41.08 1.79 16.02
N ARG A 596 -42.37 1.85 16.35
CA ARG A 596 -42.80 2.02 17.76
C ARG A 596 -42.35 0.86 18.63
N THR A 597 -42.56 -0.37 18.17
CA THR A 597 -42.05 -1.57 18.89
C THR A 597 -40.52 -1.53 19.05
N VAL A 598 -39.78 -1.05 18.05
CA VAL A 598 -38.33 -0.82 18.16
C VAL A 598 -38.02 0.19 19.26
N LEU A 599 -38.74 1.31 19.33
CA LEU A 599 -38.52 2.34 20.37
C LEU A 599 -38.90 1.82 21.78
N GLU A 600 -39.96 1.03 21.90
CA GLU A 600 -40.34 0.40 23.15
C GLU A 600 -39.28 -0.58 23.66
N LYS A 601 -38.64 -1.37 22.77
CA LYS A 601 -37.67 -2.39 23.11
C LYS A 601 -36.26 -1.84 23.26
N TYR A 602 -35.83 -0.91 22.40
CA TYR A 602 -34.43 -0.46 22.26
C TYR A 602 -34.29 1.07 22.45
N GLY A 603 -35.29 1.78 22.93
CA GLY A 603 -35.22 3.24 23.09
C GLY A 603 -34.11 3.70 24.03
N ASN A 604 -33.90 2.99 25.13
CA ASN A 604 -32.82 3.28 26.06
C ASN A 604 -31.43 3.10 25.39
N ASP A 605 -31.26 2.01 24.66
CA ASP A 605 -29.99 1.74 23.94
C ASP A 605 -29.74 2.82 22.88
N ILE A 606 -30.78 3.28 22.17
CA ILE A 606 -30.67 4.39 21.21
C ILE A 606 -30.26 5.67 21.93
N ALA A 607 -30.87 5.99 23.09
CA ALA A 607 -30.51 7.17 23.85
C ALA A 607 -29.05 7.14 24.33
N ASP A 608 -28.61 6.02 24.89
CA ASP A 608 -27.24 5.85 25.37
C ASP A 608 -26.22 5.95 24.23
N GLU A 609 -26.44 5.24 23.14
CA GLU A 609 -25.54 5.20 21.99
C GLU A 609 -25.53 6.52 21.19
N THR A 610 -26.55 7.37 21.34
CA THR A 610 -26.62 8.70 20.69
C THR A 610 -26.34 9.85 21.65
N LEU A 611 -26.03 9.58 22.93
CA LEU A 611 -25.89 10.58 23.99
C LEU A 611 -27.14 11.46 24.11
N ALA A 612 -28.31 10.89 23.86
CA ALA A 612 -29.59 11.59 24.03
C ALA A 612 -30.01 11.55 25.51
N LEU A 613 -30.28 12.71 26.09
CA LEU A 613 -30.83 12.83 27.43
C LEU A 613 -32.25 12.24 27.51
N LYS A 614 -32.97 12.35 26.41
CA LYS A 614 -34.31 11.79 26.25
C LYS A 614 -34.71 11.67 24.77
N ILE A 615 -35.60 10.75 24.49
CA ILE A 615 -36.23 10.60 23.19
C ILE A 615 -37.66 11.13 23.32
N LEU A 616 -38.05 12.04 22.44
CA LEU A 616 -39.36 12.70 22.42
C LEU A 616 -40.14 12.35 21.13
N ASP A 617 -41.44 12.65 21.12
CA ASP A 617 -42.23 12.59 19.89
C ASP A 617 -41.97 13.79 18.97
N LYS A 618 -41.52 14.94 19.52
CA LYS A 618 -41.21 16.15 18.76
C LYS A 618 -40.22 17.05 19.53
N VAL A 619 -39.35 17.75 18.79
CA VAL A 619 -38.55 18.88 19.29
C VAL A 619 -39.14 20.16 18.67
N ASP A 620 -39.46 21.17 19.50
CA ASP A 620 -40.13 22.38 19.03
C ASP A 620 -39.25 23.30 18.17
N ASP A 621 -37.96 23.38 18.47
CA ASP A 621 -36.95 24.13 17.70
C ASP A 621 -35.72 23.26 17.44
N PRO A 622 -35.78 22.35 16.47
CA PRO A 622 -34.70 21.44 16.21
C PRO A 622 -33.54 22.15 15.50
N VAL A 623 -32.29 21.87 15.95
CA VAL A 623 -31.07 22.30 15.26
C VAL A 623 -30.97 21.69 13.85
N ILE A 624 -31.46 20.46 13.71
CA ILE A 624 -31.59 19.75 12.45
C ILE A 624 -32.78 18.80 12.47
N ALA A 625 -33.47 18.72 11.36
CA ALA A 625 -34.57 17.75 11.13
C ALA A 625 -34.38 17.09 9.77
N LYS A 626 -34.56 15.77 9.68
CA LYS A 626 -34.34 15.03 8.42
C LYS A 626 -35.32 13.85 8.34
N GLU A 627 -35.91 13.67 7.17
CA GLU A 627 -36.66 12.46 6.84
C GLU A 627 -35.70 11.40 6.31
N VAL A 628 -35.79 10.18 6.83
CA VAL A 628 -34.92 9.05 6.50
C VAL A 628 -35.73 7.79 6.30
N ASP A 629 -35.24 6.90 5.42
CA ASP A 629 -35.77 5.54 5.29
C ASP A 629 -35.09 4.59 6.27
N VAL A 630 -35.86 3.89 7.07
CA VAL A 630 -35.41 2.87 8.01
C VAL A 630 -36.10 1.56 7.64
N GLY A 631 -35.46 0.77 6.79
CA GLY A 631 -35.95 -0.55 6.37
C GLY A 631 -37.32 -0.49 5.65
N GLY A 632 -37.55 0.53 4.82
CA GLY A 632 -38.81 0.76 4.12
C GLY A 632 -39.86 1.57 4.91
N HIS A 633 -39.49 2.10 6.10
CA HIS A 633 -40.34 2.96 6.92
C HIS A 633 -39.78 4.39 6.92
N ASN A 634 -40.61 5.35 6.52
CA ASN A 634 -40.27 6.76 6.62
C ASN A 634 -40.30 7.24 8.07
N VAL A 635 -39.18 7.80 8.52
CA VAL A 635 -39.00 8.30 9.90
C VAL A 635 -38.45 9.72 9.83
N VAL A 636 -39.01 10.63 10.60
CA VAL A 636 -38.45 11.98 10.77
C VAL A 636 -37.64 12.02 12.05
N LEU A 637 -36.35 12.29 11.91
CA LEU A 637 -35.42 12.47 13.02
C LEU A 637 -35.18 13.94 13.28
N GLN A 638 -35.18 14.37 14.55
CA GLN A 638 -34.93 15.76 14.95
C GLN A 638 -33.96 15.76 16.12
N ILE A 639 -33.00 16.69 16.08
CA ILE A 639 -32.03 16.92 17.17
C ILE A 639 -32.26 18.32 17.75
N GLY A 640 -32.41 18.40 19.06
CA GLY A 640 -32.32 19.62 19.88
C GLY A 640 -31.08 19.57 20.77
N ILE A 641 -30.63 20.74 21.22
CA ILE A 641 -29.47 20.90 22.15
C ILE A 641 -30.00 21.39 23.48
#